data_1b150005f47308bae03981ecf7191823
#
_entry.id   1b150005f47308bae03981ecf7191823
#
_cell.length_a   1.000
_cell.length_b   1.000
_cell.length_c   1.000
_cell.angle_alpha   90.00
_cell.angle_beta   90.00
_cell.angle_gamma   90.00
#
_symmetry.space_group_name_H-M   'P 1'
#
loop_
_entity.id
_entity.type
_entity.pdbx_description
1 polymer ?
#
loop_
_entity_poly.entity_id
_entity_poly.type
_entity_poly.pdbx_seq_one_letter_code
_entity_poly.pdbx_strand_id
1 'polypeptide(L)'
;MKKLILNLSLAAAVLVAACQPQEERQVDESAKPGEVIPDRRPGEFDGKIAETYKNSEADFPITRKAKEDAPNVILIMLDDVGFGASSTFGGPIPTPHLDALAEDGLRYNQWHTTALCSPTRASILTGKNHHEAGFGVISEIATGFPGYNSIMPDNSATIGQILKDNGYNTSWFGKNHNTPDYETSQAGPFDQWPTGMGFEYFFGFNGGDCNQYAPPLIENTRPILPPTDDPDYHLNKDMADRAINWIRNQKSTAPNKPFFVYFAPGATHAPHHAPKEWRDKFKGEFDEGWNKVSENTFKRMKAEGIIPENAQYNPIPEEVGVWDALSPDQQKVYARMMEVYAAFLAYTDYEIGRMLRAVEDLGQKENTLVIYAVGDNGASAEGGFTGTLNEIAADFNSYRPDVVKDALSRMDEIGTIDTYNLYPVGWAMAMNSPMKFAKRMASHFGGTRNGLVISWPKVIKDKGAIRSQFSHCTDIVPTILEACGIPQPKVVKGVKQTPMSGTSMMYTFDNPDAEETHKTQYFEMGGSRAVYHDGWVAATAHGLTPWSDDRPDNLTFENDVWELYNIREDFTENNDIAAEHPEKVEELKALFMKEAKAHDVLPLDDRGAERFSAQLTGRPSGPSEGVDHFVYYPGMIRLPEGSAPNFKNRTFTLTADVEIGDANTEGIIITQGGLYAGWGLMMDAGKPKFTYNWLQEDITSIEGETLKAGKHTITLKFNYSGGGMGKGAAIELLVDGNSVAQGNIPRTVPNRFSLDETLDVGMDTGTPVSKDYQTPFKFTGEIQQVAVDFN
;
A
#
# COMPACT_ATOMS: atom_id res chain seq x y z
N MET A 1 -26.48 -48.45 49.52
CA MET A 1 -26.76 -48.53 48.08
C MET A 1 -28.08 -47.85 47.65
N LYS A 2 -29.21 -48.06 48.41
CA LYS A 2 -30.52 -47.43 48.02
C LYS A 2 -30.56 -45.92 48.10
N LYS A 3 -29.81 -45.20 48.95
CA LYS A 3 -29.77 -43.72 49.03
C LYS A 3 -28.93 -43.10 47.95
N LEU A 4 -27.97 -43.82 47.34
CA LEU A 4 -27.11 -43.31 46.26
C LEU A 4 -27.85 -43.32 44.90
N ILE A 5 -28.76 -44.32 44.70
CA ILE A 5 -29.53 -44.39 43.43
C ILE A 5 -30.65 -43.36 43.40
N LEU A 6 -31.16 -42.89 44.52
CA LEU A 6 -32.23 -41.88 44.59
C LEU A 6 -31.67 -40.46 44.24
N ASN A 7 -30.39 -40.19 44.61
CA ASN A 7 -29.78 -38.88 44.29
C ASN A 7 -29.33 -38.79 42.83
N LEU A 8 -28.95 -39.88 42.17
CA LEU A 8 -28.67 -39.91 40.75
C LEU A 8 -29.94 -39.76 39.88
N SER A 9 -31.08 -40.29 40.36
CA SER A 9 -32.34 -40.15 39.64
C SER A 9 -32.91 -38.72 39.69
N LEU A 10 -32.64 -38.00 40.78
CA LEU A 10 -33.06 -36.59 40.92
C LEU A 10 -32.18 -35.65 40.10
N ALA A 11 -30.86 -35.91 39.98
CA ALA A 11 -29.96 -35.15 39.16
C ALA A 11 -30.23 -35.33 37.65
N ALA A 12 -30.62 -36.55 37.23
CA ALA A 12 -31.04 -36.84 35.86
C ALA A 12 -32.39 -36.18 35.49
N ALA A 13 -33.32 -36.09 36.43
CA ALA A 13 -34.62 -35.45 36.19
C ALA A 13 -34.52 -33.93 36.11
N VAL A 14 -33.58 -33.31 36.81
CA VAL A 14 -33.31 -31.83 36.68
C VAL A 14 -32.62 -31.48 35.36
N LEU A 15 -31.76 -32.36 34.84
CA LEU A 15 -31.11 -32.19 33.53
C LEU A 15 -32.07 -32.35 32.34
N VAL A 16 -33.09 -33.22 32.46
CA VAL A 16 -34.10 -33.45 31.40
C VAL A 16 -35.16 -32.33 31.39
N ALA A 17 -35.43 -31.69 32.53
CA ALA A 17 -36.38 -30.56 32.60
C ALA A 17 -35.79 -29.23 32.00
N ALA A 18 -34.45 -29.19 31.79
CA ALA A 18 -33.79 -28.03 31.13
C ALA A 18 -33.79 -28.07 29.59
N CYS A 19 -34.26 -29.17 28.98
CA CYS A 19 -34.33 -29.36 27.53
C CYS A 19 -35.80 -29.48 27.04
N GLN A 20 -36.68 -28.59 27.48
CA GLN A 20 -37.91 -28.36 26.73
C GLN A 20 -37.59 -27.44 25.56
N PRO A 21 -38.05 -27.70 24.32
CA PRO A 21 -37.88 -26.77 23.22
C PRO A 21 -38.54 -25.45 23.65
N GLN A 22 -37.77 -24.39 23.79
CA GLN A 22 -38.32 -23.08 23.76
C GLN A 22 -39.03 -22.93 22.40
N GLU A 23 -40.31 -22.54 22.42
CA GLU A 23 -40.95 -22.01 21.20
C GLU A 23 -39.96 -21.12 20.52
N GLU A 24 -39.68 -21.37 19.21
CA GLU A 24 -38.87 -20.52 18.39
C GLU A 24 -39.40 -19.10 18.55
N ARG A 25 -38.69 -18.25 19.28
CA ARG A 25 -38.94 -16.83 19.31
C ARG A 25 -38.86 -16.37 17.86
N GLN A 26 -39.94 -15.98 17.27
CA GLN A 26 -39.94 -15.33 15.98
C GLN A 26 -38.94 -14.18 16.09
N VAL A 27 -37.84 -14.29 15.36
CA VAL A 27 -36.90 -13.20 15.17
C VAL A 27 -37.74 -12.07 14.59
N ASP A 28 -37.77 -10.94 15.26
CA ASP A 28 -38.46 -9.77 14.76
C ASP A 28 -37.87 -9.41 13.39
N GLU A 29 -38.59 -9.80 12.34
CA GLU A 29 -38.23 -9.48 10.94
C GLU A 29 -38.37 -7.97 10.64
N SER A 30 -38.67 -7.15 11.64
CA SER A 30 -38.87 -5.70 11.45
C SER A 30 -37.58 -4.90 11.27
N ALA A 31 -36.39 -5.44 11.53
CA ALA A 31 -35.16 -4.83 11.12
C ALA A 31 -35.04 -4.91 9.59
N LYS A 32 -35.37 -3.82 8.91
CA LYS A 32 -35.20 -3.74 7.44
C LYS A 32 -33.76 -4.03 7.07
N PRO A 33 -33.52 -4.87 6.03
CA PRO A 33 -32.19 -5.04 5.50
C PRO A 33 -31.54 -3.67 5.27
N GLY A 34 -30.35 -3.44 5.87
CA GLY A 34 -29.62 -2.18 5.74
C GLY A 34 -29.83 -1.13 6.80
N GLU A 35 -30.59 -1.40 7.83
CA GLU A 35 -30.51 -0.58 9.03
C GLU A 35 -29.25 -0.98 9.81
N VAL A 36 -28.24 -0.08 9.82
CA VAL A 36 -27.01 -0.28 10.62
C VAL A 36 -27.43 -0.29 12.08
N ILE A 37 -27.33 -1.45 12.76
CA ILE A 37 -27.49 -1.48 14.19
C ILE A 37 -26.28 -0.76 14.79
N PRO A 38 -26.49 0.25 15.65
CA PRO A 38 -25.39 0.86 16.37
C PRO A 38 -24.63 -0.22 17.13
N ASP A 39 -23.32 -0.03 17.22
CA ASP A 39 -22.40 -0.81 18.03
C ASP A 39 -23.08 -1.22 19.34
N ARG A 40 -22.81 -2.45 19.84
CA ARG A 40 -23.36 -3.02 21.07
C ARG A 40 -23.34 -2.00 22.22
N ARG A 41 -24.21 -1.03 22.20
CA ARG A 41 -24.35 -0.11 23.32
C ARG A 41 -25.26 -0.76 24.36
N PRO A 42 -24.82 -0.84 25.63
CA PRO A 42 -25.74 -1.14 26.70
C PRO A 42 -26.77 0.01 26.74
N GLY A 43 -27.98 -0.21 26.36
CA GLY A 43 -28.95 0.88 26.36
C GLY A 43 -30.37 0.53 26.03
N GLU A 44 -30.63 -0.47 25.23
CA GLU A 44 -31.99 -0.90 24.93
C GLU A 44 -32.16 -2.33 25.41
N PHE A 45 -32.67 -2.45 26.63
CA PHE A 45 -33.07 -3.70 27.22
C PHE A 45 -34.59 -3.83 27.06
N ASP A 46 -35.04 -4.70 26.20
CA ASP A 46 -36.46 -4.99 25.96
C ASP A 46 -37.02 -6.09 26.87
N GLY A 47 -36.18 -6.62 27.75
CA GLY A 47 -36.57 -7.59 28.73
C GLY A 47 -37.34 -7.00 29.92
N LYS A 48 -37.59 -7.80 30.93
CA LYS A 48 -38.26 -7.41 32.15
C LYS A 48 -37.38 -7.61 33.36
N ILE A 49 -37.15 -6.57 34.14
CA ILE A 49 -36.42 -6.63 35.41
C ILE A 49 -37.44 -6.67 36.57
N ALA A 50 -37.44 -7.76 37.33
CA ALA A 50 -38.19 -7.90 38.57
C ALA A 50 -37.22 -8.14 39.74
N GLU A 51 -37.72 -8.23 40.99
CA GLU A 51 -36.86 -8.47 42.17
C GLU A 51 -36.01 -9.74 42.07
N THR A 52 -36.49 -10.75 41.36
CA THR A 52 -35.74 -12.01 41.18
C THR A 52 -35.72 -12.42 39.73
N TYR A 53 -34.68 -13.17 39.33
CA TYR A 53 -34.56 -13.72 37.98
C TYR A 53 -35.76 -14.56 37.54
N LYS A 54 -36.49 -15.19 38.47
CA LYS A 54 -37.66 -16.04 38.20
C LYS A 54 -38.83 -15.27 37.61
N ASN A 55 -38.92 -14.01 37.93
CA ASN A 55 -39.98 -13.11 37.49
C ASN A 55 -39.47 -12.08 36.45
N SER A 56 -38.20 -12.22 36.04
CA SER A 56 -37.55 -11.38 35.07
C SER A 56 -37.51 -12.11 33.72
N GLU A 57 -37.45 -11.33 32.64
CA GLU A 57 -37.26 -11.78 31.29
C GLU A 57 -35.90 -11.25 30.81
N ALA A 58 -35.04 -12.20 30.43
CA ALA A 58 -33.70 -11.82 29.94
C ALA A 58 -33.80 -11.35 28.48
N ASP A 59 -33.01 -10.33 28.15
CA ASP A 59 -32.81 -9.87 26.80
C ASP A 59 -31.31 -9.68 26.56
N PHE A 60 -30.78 -10.36 25.56
CA PHE A 60 -29.41 -10.16 25.13
C PHE A 60 -29.36 -9.28 23.87
N PRO A 61 -28.43 -8.31 23.81
CA PRO A 61 -28.25 -7.54 22.56
C PRO A 61 -28.07 -8.49 21.37
N ILE A 62 -28.90 -8.31 20.35
CA ILE A 62 -28.85 -9.13 19.13
C ILE A 62 -27.59 -8.77 18.37
N THR A 63 -26.74 -9.77 18.10
CA THR A 63 -25.64 -9.61 17.16
C THR A 63 -26.19 -9.75 15.74
N ARG A 64 -25.97 -8.78 14.86
CA ARG A 64 -26.36 -8.92 13.46
C ARG A 64 -25.68 -10.13 12.85
N LYS A 65 -26.47 -10.87 12.09
CA LYS A 65 -25.98 -11.97 11.25
C LYS A 65 -26.04 -11.49 9.79
N ALA A 66 -25.06 -11.88 9.01
CA ALA A 66 -25.14 -11.71 7.57
C ALA A 66 -26.40 -12.43 7.03
N LYS A 67 -26.88 -11.96 5.88
CA LYS A 67 -27.99 -12.61 5.18
C LYS A 67 -27.67 -14.09 4.96
N GLU A 68 -28.67 -14.94 5.06
CA GLU A 68 -28.52 -16.34 4.68
C GLU A 68 -27.98 -16.43 3.25
N ASP A 69 -27.04 -17.34 3.03
CA ASP A 69 -26.33 -17.48 1.74
C ASP A 69 -25.49 -16.28 1.27
N ALA A 70 -25.23 -15.28 2.11
CA ALA A 70 -24.30 -14.21 1.79
C ALA A 70 -22.93 -14.77 1.39
N PRO A 71 -22.29 -14.25 0.30
CA PRO A 71 -20.99 -14.77 -0.13
C PRO A 71 -19.87 -14.42 0.85
N ASN A 72 -18.83 -15.24 0.88
CA ASN A 72 -17.52 -14.72 1.32
C ASN A 72 -17.03 -13.73 0.26
N VAL A 73 -16.20 -12.78 0.67
CA VAL A 73 -15.61 -11.77 -0.22
C VAL A 73 -14.10 -11.76 -0.07
N ILE A 74 -13.40 -11.81 -1.18
CA ILE A 74 -11.95 -11.61 -1.27
C ILE A 74 -11.69 -10.47 -2.25
N LEU A 75 -11.14 -9.39 -1.76
CA LEU A 75 -10.66 -8.27 -2.56
C LEU A 75 -9.14 -8.34 -2.62
N ILE A 76 -8.58 -8.52 -3.80
CA ILE A 76 -7.13 -8.56 -4.05
C ILE A 76 -6.77 -7.29 -4.82
N MET A 77 -5.69 -6.62 -4.42
CA MET A 77 -5.18 -5.44 -5.13
C MET A 77 -3.67 -5.51 -5.20
N LEU A 78 -3.15 -5.61 -6.43
CA LEU A 78 -1.72 -5.46 -6.69
C LEU A 78 -1.33 -3.98 -6.73
N ASP A 79 -0.03 -3.72 -6.76
CA ASP A 79 0.59 -2.41 -6.68
C ASP A 79 1.50 -2.19 -7.90
N ASP A 80 1.41 -1.05 -8.57
CA ASP A 80 2.27 -0.67 -9.71
C ASP A 80 2.30 -1.70 -10.89
N VAL A 81 1.23 -2.47 -11.07
CA VAL A 81 1.13 -3.40 -12.20
C VAL A 81 0.37 -2.72 -13.34
N GLY A 82 1.01 -2.51 -14.46
CA GLY A 82 0.40 -1.92 -15.66
C GLY A 82 -0.56 -2.86 -16.36
N PHE A 83 -1.48 -2.31 -17.16
CA PHE A 83 -2.51 -3.05 -17.91
C PHE A 83 -1.94 -4.18 -18.78
N GLY A 84 -0.77 -3.95 -19.38
CA GLY A 84 -0.11 -4.88 -20.29
C GLY A 84 0.93 -5.81 -19.64
N ALA A 85 0.96 -5.95 -18.31
CA ALA A 85 1.98 -6.73 -17.64
C ALA A 85 1.63 -8.24 -17.55
N SER A 86 0.43 -8.58 -17.08
CA SER A 86 0.01 -9.97 -16.81
C SER A 86 -0.43 -10.72 -18.08
N SER A 87 -0.18 -12.03 -18.13
CA SER A 87 -0.68 -12.90 -19.20
C SER A 87 -2.19 -12.84 -19.37
N THR A 88 -2.94 -12.65 -18.27
CA THR A 88 -4.41 -12.56 -18.26
C THR A 88 -4.94 -11.43 -19.14
N PHE A 89 -4.17 -10.37 -19.33
CA PHE A 89 -4.48 -9.25 -20.20
C PHE A 89 -3.50 -9.17 -21.42
N GLY A 90 -2.93 -10.30 -21.85
CA GLY A 90 -2.07 -10.40 -23.03
C GLY A 90 -0.62 -9.96 -22.78
N GLY A 91 -0.21 -9.72 -21.54
CA GLY A 91 1.14 -9.33 -21.15
C GLY A 91 2.18 -10.44 -21.24
N PRO A 92 3.47 -10.11 -21.06
CA PRO A 92 4.56 -11.08 -21.20
C PRO A 92 4.77 -11.93 -19.94
N ILE A 93 4.20 -11.55 -18.78
CA ILE A 93 4.48 -12.19 -17.50
C ILE A 93 3.41 -13.24 -17.19
N PRO A 94 3.76 -14.53 -17.03
CA PRO A 94 2.82 -15.58 -16.70
C PRO A 94 2.17 -15.36 -15.30
N THR A 95 0.85 -15.35 -15.26
CA THR A 95 0.03 -15.25 -14.04
C THR A 95 -1.04 -16.35 -14.04
N PRO A 96 -0.65 -17.65 -13.96
CA PRO A 96 -1.56 -18.77 -14.19
C PRO A 96 -2.71 -18.87 -13.19
N HIS A 97 -2.58 -18.33 -11.98
CA HIS A 97 -3.66 -18.34 -11.00
C HIS A 97 -4.70 -17.25 -11.28
N LEU A 98 -4.26 -16.09 -11.76
CA LEU A 98 -5.14 -15.04 -12.25
C LEU A 98 -5.82 -15.46 -13.55
N ASP A 99 -5.10 -16.17 -14.45
CA ASP A 99 -5.67 -16.75 -15.69
C ASP A 99 -6.82 -17.71 -15.35
N ALA A 100 -6.59 -18.64 -14.41
CA ALA A 100 -7.61 -19.59 -13.96
C ALA A 100 -8.81 -18.90 -13.29
N LEU A 101 -8.58 -17.81 -12.54
CA LEU A 101 -9.66 -17.02 -11.96
C LEU A 101 -10.47 -16.31 -13.03
N ALA A 102 -9.82 -15.79 -14.07
CA ALA A 102 -10.47 -15.15 -15.21
C ALA A 102 -11.28 -16.14 -16.07
N GLU A 103 -10.80 -17.39 -16.23
CA GLU A 103 -11.54 -18.46 -16.88
C GLU A 103 -12.85 -18.82 -16.15
N ASP A 104 -12.86 -18.75 -14.82
CA ASP A 104 -14.04 -18.97 -13.96
C ASP A 104 -14.85 -17.69 -13.70
N GLY A 105 -14.45 -16.55 -14.26
CA GLY A 105 -15.02 -15.23 -13.99
C GLY A 105 -15.11 -14.35 -15.22
N LEU A 106 -15.00 -13.04 -15.01
CA LEU A 106 -15.09 -12.00 -16.02
C LEU A 106 -13.83 -11.13 -15.99
N ARG A 107 -13.33 -10.73 -17.17
CA ARG A 107 -12.27 -9.74 -17.31
C ARG A 107 -12.87 -8.39 -17.70
N TYR A 108 -12.49 -7.33 -16.99
CA TYR A 108 -12.89 -5.96 -17.32
C TYR A 108 -11.69 -5.23 -17.93
N ASN A 109 -11.82 -4.76 -19.16
CA ASN A 109 -10.76 -4.09 -19.91
C ASN A 109 -10.90 -2.57 -19.95
N GLN A 110 -11.96 -2.02 -19.34
CA GLN A 110 -12.19 -0.59 -19.13
C GLN A 110 -12.49 -0.30 -17.66
N TRP A 111 -11.76 -0.94 -16.77
CA TRP A 111 -11.77 -0.60 -15.36
C TRP A 111 -10.65 0.40 -15.05
N HIS A 112 -11.00 1.47 -14.33
CA HIS A 112 -10.10 2.58 -14.06
C HIS A 112 -9.84 2.73 -12.56
N THR A 113 -8.62 3.18 -12.25
CA THR A 113 -8.15 3.54 -10.93
C THR A 113 -7.86 5.05 -10.88
N THR A 114 -7.37 5.54 -9.76
CA THR A 114 -6.66 6.81 -9.76
C THR A 114 -5.23 6.59 -10.27
N ALA A 115 -4.46 7.66 -10.40
CA ALA A 115 -3.08 7.55 -10.91
C ALA A 115 -2.03 7.28 -9.82
N LEU A 116 -2.45 7.04 -8.56
CA LEU A 116 -1.57 6.74 -7.42
C LEU A 116 -2.22 5.76 -6.43
N CYS A 117 -1.37 5.02 -5.70
CA CYS A 117 -1.75 3.93 -4.81
C CYS A 117 -2.66 4.36 -3.64
N SER A 118 -2.24 5.28 -2.77
CA SER A 118 -3.02 5.73 -1.59
C SER A 118 -4.40 6.27 -1.99
N PRO A 119 -4.55 7.11 -3.03
CA PRO A 119 -5.82 7.54 -3.57
C PRO A 119 -6.73 6.40 -4.04
N THR A 120 -6.22 5.46 -4.82
CA THR A 120 -7.00 4.30 -5.27
C THR A 120 -7.44 3.43 -4.10
N ARG A 121 -6.55 3.20 -3.11
CA ARG A 121 -6.86 2.41 -1.91
C ARG A 121 -7.96 3.07 -1.09
N ALA A 122 -7.95 4.39 -0.91
CA ALA A 122 -9.03 5.12 -0.26
C ALA A 122 -10.35 4.99 -1.01
N SER A 123 -10.34 5.11 -2.35
CA SER A 123 -11.53 4.96 -3.19
C SER A 123 -12.13 3.55 -3.13
N ILE A 124 -11.30 2.52 -3.22
CA ILE A 124 -11.75 1.12 -3.22
C ILE A 124 -12.27 0.67 -1.85
N LEU A 125 -11.83 1.35 -0.77
CA LEU A 125 -12.31 1.08 0.59
C LEU A 125 -13.63 1.79 0.91
N THR A 126 -13.90 2.94 0.28
CA THR A 126 -15.04 3.80 0.63
C THR A 126 -16.15 3.84 -0.42
N GLY A 127 -15.85 3.48 -1.66
CA GLY A 127 -16.76 3.65 -2.81
C GLY A 127 -16.94 5.11 -3.20
N LYS A 128 -16.00 6.00 -2.80
CA LYS A 128 -16.02 7.43 -3.08
C LYS A 128 -14.82 7.85 -3.90
N ASN A 129 -14.93 8.99 -4.56
CA ASN A 129 -13.78 9.61 -5.19
C ASN A 129 -12.69 9.90 -4.14
N HIS A 130 -11.45 9.77 -4.53
CA HIS A 130 -10.31 9.84 -3.61
C HIS A 130 -10.19 11.18 -2.87
N HIS A 131 -10.55 12.30 -3.50
CA HIS A 131 -10.57 13.61 -2.82
C HIS A 131 -11.67 13.66 -1.74
N GLU A 132 -12.86 13.10 -1.99
CA GLU A 132 -13.92 13.00 -0.95
C GLU A 132 -13.50 12.11 0.23
N ALA A 133 -12.57 11.20 -0.01
CA ALA A 133 -11.95 10.37 1.01
C ALA A 133 -10.70 11.03 1.66
N GLY A 134 -10.33 12.26 1.27
CA GLY A 134 -9.19 13.00 1.78
C GLY A 134 -7.84 12.66 1.13
N PHE A 135 -7.82 11.81 0.10
CA PHE A 135 -6.61 11.27 -0.53
C PHE A 135 -6.40 11.78 -1.96
N GLY A 136 -6.38 13.10 -2.16
CA GLY A 136 -5.97 13.71 -3.44
C GLY A 136 -4.51 13.45 -3.79
N VAL A 137 -3.70 13.00 -2.83
CA VAL A 137 -2.29 12.60 -2.97
C VAL A 137 -1.97 11.46 -1.99
N ILE A 138 -0.74 10.94 -2.03
CA ILE A 138 -0.24 9.98 -1.04
C ILE A 138 -0.04 10.63 0.34
N SER A 139 -0.06 9.82 1.39
CA SER A 139 -0.01 10.30 2.78
C SER A 139 1.24 11.11 3.13
N GLU A 140 2.36 10.79 2.51
CA GLU A 140 3.67 11.42 2.75
C GLU A 140 3.75 12.88 2.27
N ILE A 141 2.91 13.25 1.31
CA ILE A 141 2.87 14.60 0.73
C ILE A 141 1.51 15.28 0.90
N ALA A 142 0.76 14.87 1.93
CA ALA A 142 -0.51 15.48 2.30
C ALA A 142 -0.38 16.99 2.57
N THR A 143 -1.46 17.72 2.30
CA THR A 143 -1.55 19.18 2.48
C THR A 143 -2.77 19.55 3.34
N GLY A 144 -2.86 20.80 3.81
CA GLY A 144 -3.92 21.25 4.72
C GLY A 144 -5.29 21.47 4.08
N PHE A 145 -5.57 20.93 2.89
CA PHE A 145 -6.89 21.06 2.24
C PHE A 145 -7.72 19.78 2.41
N PRO A 146 -9.04 19.85 2.58
CA PRO A 146 -9.89 18.68 2.88
C PRO A 146 -9.68 17.50 1.93
N GLY A 147 -9.62 17.74 0.63
CA GLY A 147 -9.40 16.69 -0.37
C GLY A 147 -7.98 16.12 -0.41
N TYR A 148 -7.01 16.67 0.36
CA TYR A 148 -5.59 16.33 0.26
C TYR A 148 -4.91 16.09 1.62
N ASN A 149 -5.67 15.98 2.70
CA ASN A 149 -5.11 15.91 4.05
C ASN A 149 -4.76 14.50 4.53
N SER A 150 -5.04 13.47 3.71
CA SER A 150 -4.82 12.06 4.00
C SER A 150 -5.52 11.57 5.28
N ILE A 151 -6.62 12.20 5.65
CA ILE A 151 -7.48 11.80 6.76
C ILE A 151 -8.83 11.38 6.17
N MET A 152 -9.16 10.10 6.30
CA MET A 152 -10.45 9.59 5.85
C MET A 152 -11.57 10.14 6.75
N PRO A 153 -12.53 10.92 6.23
CA PRO A 153 -13.53 11.55 7.07
C PRO A 153 -14.56 10.54 7.59
N ASP A 154 -15.08 10.74 8.80
CA ASP A 154 -16.04 9.83 9.46
C ASP A 154 -17.31 9.56 8.64
N ASN A 155 -17.69 10.47 7.74
CA ASN A 155 -18.80 10.29 6.82
C ASN A 155 -18.48 9.42 5.58
N SER A 156 -17.30 8.82 5.56
CA SER A 156 -16.76 7.93 4.52
C SER A 156 -16.43 6.56 5.09
N ALA A 157 -17.43 5.87 5.64
CA ALA A 157 -17.23 4.55 6.22
C ALA A 157 -16.66 3.56 5.20
N THR A 158 -15.67 2.80 5.64
CA THR A 158 -15.03 1.78 4.80
C THR A 158 -15.90 0.54 4.63
N ILE A 159 -15.65 -0.22 3.58
CA ILE A 159 -16.28 -1.54 3.36
C ILE A 159 -15.99 -2.50 4.52
N GLY A 160 -14.80 -2.42 5.14
CA GLY A 160 -14.45 -3.21 6.32
C GLY A 160 -15.41 -2.95 7.48
N GLN A 161 -15.67 -1.68 7.81
CA GLN A 161 -16.62 -1.30 8.85
C GLN A 161 -18.06 -1.70 8.49
N ILE A 162 -18.49 -1.47 7.25
CA ILE A 162 -19.85 -1.80 6.82
C ILE A 162 -20.10 -3.32 6.90
N LEU A 163 -19.18 -4.14 6.39
CA LEU A 163 -19.32 -5.60 6.43
C LEU A 163 -19.24 -6.14 7.85
N LYS A 164 -18.34 -5.63 8.69
CA LYS A 164 -18.26 -5.98 10.12
C LYS A 164 -19.60 -5.74 10.81
N ASP A 165 -20.21 -4.56 10.60
CA ASP A 165 -21.49 -4.18 11.18
C ASP A 165 -22.65 -5.03 10.63
N ASN A 166 -22.48 -5.71 9.49
CA ASN A 166 -23.44 -6.62 8.88
C ASN A 166 -23.08 -8.10 9.03
N GLY A 167 -22.29 -8.45 10.04
CA GLY A 167 -22.08 -9.82 10.49
C GLY A 167 -20.99 -10.60 9.77
N TYR A 168 -20.08 -9.93 9.07
CA TYR A 168 -18.88 -10.54 8.50
C TYR A 168 -17.72 -10.59 9.50
N ASN A 169 -16.82 -11.54 9.35
CA ASN A 169 -15.45 -11.44 9.85
C ASN A 169 -14.62 -10.66 8.84
N THR A 170 -13.80 -9.70 9.29
CA THR A 170 -13.07 -8.81 8.40
C THR A 170 -11.56 -8.83 8.67
N SER A 171 -10.77 -8.92 7.61
CA SER A 171 -9.30 -8.91 7.72
C SER A 171 -8.64 -8.17 6.56
N TRP A 172 -7.45 -7.63 6.84
CA TRP A 172 -6.61 -6.96 5.86
C TRP A 172 -5.18 -7.52 5.96
N PHE A 173 -4.60 -7.91 4.83
CA PHE A 173 -3.23 -8.40 4.72
C PHE A 173 -2.44 -7.55 3.74
N GLY A 174 -1.31 -6.99 4.17
CA GLY A 174 -0.35 -6.29 3.34
C GLY A 174 -0.34 -4.77 3.49
N LYS A 175 -0.13 -4.08 2.37
CA LYS A 175 0.02 -2.62 2.30
C LYS A 175 -1.25 -1.89 2.71
N ASN A 176 -1.10 -0.93 3.63
CA ASN A 176 -2.17 -0.03 4.03
C ASN A 176 -2.14 1.28 3.21
N HIS A 177 -1.15 2.12 3.42
CA HIS A 177 -0.95 3.42 2.76
C HIS A 177 -2.10 4.43 2.90
N ASN A 178 -3.02 4.21 3.86
CA ASN A 178 -4.13 5.11 4.18
C ASN A 178 -4.14 5.59 5.65
N THR A 179 -3.06 5.37 6.37
CA THR A 179 -2.81 6.03 7.66
C THR A 179 -1.97 7.28 7.41
N PRO A 180 -2.31 8.45 7.98
CA PRO A 180 -1.46 9.63 7.89
C PRO A 180 -0.02 9.31 8.36
N ASP A 181 1.00 9.75 7.60
CA ASP A 181 2.40 9.42 7.85
C ASP A 181 2.83 9.77 9.31
N TYR A 182 2.31 10.86 9.84
CA TYR A 182 2.58 11.32 11.22
C TYR A 182 1.78 10.58 12.31
N GLU A 183 0.86 9.66 11.96
CA GLU A 183 0.06 8.85 12.90
C GLU A 183 0.46 7.36 12.88
N THR A 184 1.56 7.00 12.22
CA THR A 184 1.97 5.61 12.03
C THR A 184 2.71 4.99 13.22
N SER A 185 2.85 5.71 14.35
CA SER A 185 3.54 5.22 15.54
C SER A 185 2.65 4.43 16.49
N GLN A 186 3.29 3.72 17.44
CA GLN A 186 2.61 3.01 18.53
C GLN A 186 1.82 3.93 19.48
N ALA A 187 2.02 5.25 19.39
CA ALA A 187 1.28 6.23 20.17
C ALA A 187 -0.13 6.50 19.61
N GLY A 188 -0.41 6.06 18.37
CA GLY A 188 -1.66 6.39 17.67
C GLY A 188 -1.76 7.88 17.31
N PRO A 189 -2.98 8.37 17.04
CA PRO A 189 -4.28 7.68 17.18
C PRO A 189 -4.45 6.50 16.22
N PHE A 190 -5.33 5.54 16.53
CA PHE A 190 -5.52 4.34 15.73
C PHE A 190 -6.78 4.35 14.86
N ASP A 191 -7.49 5.48 14.81
CA ASP A 191 -8.75 5.59 14.07
C ASP A 191 -8.55 5.42 12.56
N GLN A 192 -7.44 5.92 12.04
CA GLN A 192 -7.04 5.81 10.64
C GLN A 192 -6.21 4.53 10.33
N TRP A 193 -6.03 3.65 11.31
CA TRP A 193 -5.39 2.35 11.09
C TRP A 193 -6.42 1.32 10.62
N PRO A 194 -6.02 0.22 9.95
CA PRO A 194 -6.96 -0.80 9.48
C PRO A 194 -7.95 -1.27 10.55
N THR A 195 -7.50 -1.43 11.80
CA THR A 195 -8.36 -1.83 12.92
C THR A 195 -9.38 -0.75 13.32
N GLY A 196 -9.02 0.53 13.23
CA GLY A 196 -9.93 1.66 13.40
C GLY A 196 -10.95 1.78 12.25
N MET A 197 -10.52 1.42 11.04
CA MET A 197 -11.33 1.39 9.83
C MET A 197 -12.24 0.15 9.70
N GLY A 198 -12.33 -0.69 10.74
CA GLY A 198 -13.30 -1.78 10.81
C GLY A 198 -12.80 -3.16 10.42
N PHE A 199 -11.50 -3.34 10.20
CA PHE A 199 -10.90 -4.66 10.01
C PHE A 199 -10.57 -5.27 11.37
N GLU A 200 -11.14 -6.44 11.68
CA GLU A 200 -10.96 -7.11 12.97
C GLU A 200 -9.56 -7.75 13.11
N TYR A 201 -8.88 -7.94 11.99
CA TYR A 201 -7.49 -8.39 11.93
C TYR A 201 -6.73 -7.64 10.84
N PHE A 202 -5.52 -7.23 11.16
CA PHE A 202 -4.56 -6.62 10.24
C PHE A 202 -3.19 -7.27 10.38
N PHE A 203 -2.56 -7.58 9.26
CA PHE A 203 -1.16 -7.96 9.18
C PHE A 203 -0.54 -7.36 7.93
N GLY A 204 0.50 -6.53 8.08
CA GLY A 204 1.15 -5.87 6.96
C GLY A 204 2.02 -4.71 7.39
N PHE A 205 1.97 -3.61 6.64
CA PHE A 205 2.74 -2.40 6.88
C PHE A 205 1.92 -1.14 6.53
N ASN A 206 2.24 0.00 7.18
CA ASN A 206 1.48 1.25 7.01
C ASN A 206 2.00 2.13 5.87
N GLY A 207 3.27 2.05 5.51
CA GLY A 207 3.92 2.89 4.49
C GLY A 207 3.51 2.61 3.05
N GLY A 208 4.06 3.39 2.12
CA GLY A 208 3.85 3.26 0.68
C GLY A 208 4.54 2.06 0.05
N ASP A 209 5.65 1.63 0.62
CA ASP A 209 6.44 0.48 0.20
C ASP A 209 7.18 -0.16 1.37
N CYS A 210 7.82 -1.27 1.14
CA CYS A 210 8.75 -1.88 2.09
C CYS A 210 9.66 -2.93 1.46
N ASN A 211 10.82 -3.14 2.10
CA ASN A 211 11.69 -4.27 1.83
C ASN A 211 10.94 -5.59 2.08
N GLN A 212 10.90 -6.47 1.08
CA GLN A 212 10.15 -7.73 1.17
C GLN A 212 10.83 -8.80 2.04
N TYR A 213 12.13 -8.62 2.33
CA TYR A 213 12.92 -9.52 3.18
C TYR A 213 13.06 -9.01 4.62
N ALA A 214 12.97 -7.68 4.84
CA ALA A 214 13.05 -7.04 6.14
C ALA A 214 11.92 -6.01 6.36
N PRO A 215 10.63 -6.39 6.20
CA PRO A 215 9.52 -5.44 6.23
C PRO A 215 9.26 -4.90 7.65
N PRO A 216 8.76 -3.65 7.78
CA PRO A 216 8.32 -3.06 9.05
C PRO A 216 6.95 -3.59 9.46
N LEU A 217 6.87 -4.84 9.84
CA LEU A 217 5.62 -5.55 10.09
C LEU A 217 4.82 -4.99 11.26
N ILE A 218 3.52 -4.95 11.04
CA ILE A 218 2.51 -4.61 12.04
C ILE A 218 1.47 -5.72 12.10
N GLU A 219 1.13 -6.16 13.30
CA GLU A 219 -0.04 -7.00 13.56
C GLU A 219 -1.05 -6.22 14.40
N ASN A 220 -2.20 -5.93 13.82
CA ASN A 220 -3.22 -5.02 14.36
C ASN A 220 -2.67 -3.60 14.58
N THR A 221 -2.25 -3.27 15.80
CA THR A 221 -1.62 -1.98 16.16
C THR A 221 -0.23 -2.15 16.76
N ARG A 222 0.33 -3.36 16.68
CA ARG A 222 1.63 -3.67 17.27
C ARG A 222 2.67 -3.93 16.21
N PRO A 223 3.82 -3.27 16.25
CA PRO A 223 4.98 -3.69 15.46
C PRO A 223 5.44 -5.08 15.91
N ILE A 224 5.78 -5.90 14.94
CA ILE A 224 6.35 -7.24 15.14
C ILE A 224 7.58 -7.41 14.26
N LEU A 225 8.45 -8.33 14.63
CA LEU A 225 9.61 -8.68 13.81
C LEU A 225 9.25 -9.79 12.82
N PRO A 226 9.82 -9.79 11.61
CA PRO A 226 9.80 -10.97 10.77
C PRO A 226 10.51 -12.14 11.47
N PRO A 227 10.19 -13.41 11.13
CA PRO A 227 10.93 -14.56 11.63
C PRO A 227 12.43 -14.43 11.34
N THR A 228 13.27 -14.51 12.39
CA THR A 228 14.73 -14.39 12.26
C THR A 228 15.44 -15.72 11.99
N ASP A 229 14.70 -16.83 12.05
CA ASP A 229 15.17 -18.21 11.83
C ASP A 229 14.82 -18.76 10.44
N ASP A 230 14.15 -17.96 9.60
CA ASP A 230 13.83 -18.28 8.20
C ASP A 230 14.73 -17.47 7.26
N PRO A 231 15.83 -18.06 6.74
CA PRO A 231 16.73 -17.38 5.81
C PRO A 231 16.08 -17.11 4.44
N ASP A 232 14.98 -17.78 4.12
CA ASP A 232 14.22 -17.63 2.88
C ASP A 232 12.94 -16.80 3.10
N TYR A 233 12.91 -16.01 4.19
CA TYR A 233 11.77 -15.16 4.49
C TYR A 233 11.46 -14.21 3.34
N HIS A 234 10.16 -14.12 3.01
CA HIS A 234 9.63 -13.15 2.06
C HIS A 234 8.20 -12.76 2.44
N LEU A 235 7.89 -11.46 2.43
CA LEU A 235 6.62 -10.92 2.91
C LEU A 235 5.40 -11.54 2.22
N ASN A 236 5.43 -11.75 0.89
CA ASN A 236 4.31 -12.33 0.15
C ASN A 236 3.94 -13.73 0.66
N LYS A 237 4.95 -14.56 0.97
CA LYS A 237 4.75 -15.89 1.55
C LYS A 237 4.12 -15.82 2.93
N ASP A 238 4.66 -14.97 3.83
CA ASP A 238 4.13 -14.80 5.20
C ASP A 238 2.69 -14.29 5.17
N MET A 239 2.38 -13.32 4.31
CA MET A 239 1.02 -12.82 4.12
C MET A 239 0.06 -13.92 3.66
N ALA A 240 0.45 -14.72 2.67
CA ALA A 240 -0.37 -15.83 2.17
C ALA A 240 -0.60 -16.88 3.27
N ASP A 241 0.46 -17.28 3.98
CA ASP A 241 0.37 -18.25 5.09
C ASP A 241 -0.56 -17.76 6.20
N ARG A 242 -0.48 -16.47 6.58
CA ARG A 242 -1.36 -15.88 7.60
C ARG A 242 -2.80 -15.76 7.12
N ALA A 243 -3.03 -15.36 5.87
CA ALA A 243 -4.37 -15.28 5.28
C ALA A 243 -5.02 -16.67 5.23
N ILE A 244 -4.30 -17.70 4.78
CA ILE A 244 -4.75 -19.09 4.77
C ILE A 244 -5.15 -19.56 6.19
N ASN A 245 -4.28 -19.31 7.17
CA ASN A 245 -4.53 -19.69 8.55
C ASN A 245 -5.73 -18.95 9.13
N TRP A 246 -5.84 -17.65 8.85
CA TRP A 246 -6.97 -16.84 9.30
C TRP A 246 -8.29 -17.36 8.72
N ILE A 247 -8.37 -17.58 7.40
CA ILE A 247 -9.57 -18.10 6.71
C ILE A 247 -9.97 -19.45 7.30
N ARG A 248 -9.01 -20.37 7.48
CA ARG A 248 -9.27 -21.70 8.08
C ARG A 248 -9.81 -21.59 9.50
N ASN A 249 -9.22 -20.73 10.31
CA ASN A 249 -9.67 -20.49 11.69
C ASN A 249 -11.08 -19.90 11.74
N GLN A 250 -11.40 -18.93 10.86
CA GLN A 250 -12.74 -18.34 10.79
C GLN A 250 -13.79 -19.40 10.45
N LYS A 251 -13.55 -20.19 9.41
CA LYS A 251 -14.51 -21.23 8.97
C LYS A 251 -14.60 -22.41 9.94
N SER A 252 -13.54 -22.71 10.67
CA SER A 252 -13.57 -23.74 11.72
C SER A 252 -14.34 -23.29 12.96
N THR A 253 -14.22 -22.02 13.34
CA THR A 253 -14.84 -21.45 14.54
C THR A 253 -16.29 -21.03 14.30
N ALA A 254 -16.58 -20.45 13.13
CA ALA A 254 -17.89 -19.93 12.75
C ALA A 254 -18.23 -20.33 11.30
N PRO A 255 -18.59 -21.61 11.04
CA PRO A 255 -18.75 -22.16 9.69
C PRO A 255 -19.74 -21.37 8.82
N ASN A 256 -20.82 -20.87 9.42
CA ASN A 256 -21.90 -20.16 8.73
C ASN A 256 -21.66 -18.64 8.63
N LYS A 257 -20.64 -18.10 9.28
CA LYS A 257 -20.32 -16.67 9.23
C LYS A 257 -19.47 -16.40 7.99
N PRO A 258 -19.88 -15.50 7.08
CA PRO A 258 -19.06 -15.15 5.94
C PRO A 258 -17.85 -14.31 6.39
N PHE A 259 -16.81 -14.29 5.56
CA PHE A 259 -15.62 -13.47 5.77
C PHE A 259 -15.40 -12.46 4.65
N PHE A 260 -14.71 -11.39 4.99
CA PHE A 260 -14.12 -10.44 4.07
C PHE A 260 -12.59 -10.42 4.27
N VAL A 261 -11.86 -10.70 3.22
CA VAL A 261 -10.41 -10.59 3.15
C VAL A 261 -10.04 -9.49 2.16
N TYR A 262 -9.33 -8.46 2.61
CA TYR A 262 -8.62 -7.54 1.73
C TYR A 262 -7.16 -7.96 1.69
N PHE A 263 -6.69 -8.48 0.56
CA PHE A 263 -5.34 -8.95 0.33
C PHE A 263 -4.62 -7.99 -0.62
N ALA A 264 -3.73 -7.19 -0.07
CA ALA A 264 -3.08 -6.07 -0.76
C ALA A 264 -1.54 -6.20 -0.68
N PRO A 265 -0.92 -7.13 -1.45
CA PRO A 265 0.54 -7.21 -1.47
C PRO A 265 1.12 -5.90 -1.99
N GLY A 266 2.28 -5.50 -1.48
CA GLY A 266 3.03 -4.36 -2.02
C GLY A 266 3.70 -4.65 -3.37
N ALA A 267 3.47 -5.80 -3.95
CA ALA A 267 3.97 -6.19 -5.25
C ALA A 267 3.08 -5.63 -6.38
N THR A 268 3.66 -5.01 -7.39
CA THR A 268 5.08 -4.98 -7.76
C THR A 268 5.75 -3.61 -7.56
N HIS A 269 5.33 -2.84 -6.56
CA HIS A 269 6.02 -1.60 -6.19
C HIS A 269 7.50 -1.87 -5.89
N ALA A 270 8.37 -0.88 -6.09
CA ALA A 270 9.74 -0.95 -5.63
C ALA A 270 9.80 -1.18 -4.08
N PRO A 271 10.82 -1.88 -3.58
CA PRO A 271 11.88 -2.55 -4.32
C PRO A 271 11.35 -3.82 -5.01
N HIS A 272 11.77 -4.03 -6.25
CA HIS A 272 11.42 -5.28 -6.92
C HIS A 272 12.23 -6.42 -6.30
N HIS A 273 11.65 -7.11 -5.34
CA HIS A 273 12.27 -8.21 -4.63
C HIS A 273 11.59 -9.54 -4.97
N ALA A 274 12.37 -10.54 -5.36
CA ALA A 274 11.84 -11.88 -5.62
C ALA A 274 12.86 -12.96 -5.23
N PRO A 275 12.41 -14.12 -4.72
CA PRO A 275 13.32 -15.23 -4.41
C PRO A 275 14.16 -15.63 -5.63
N LYS A 276 15.40 -16.07 -5.37
CA LYS A 276 16.38 -16.39 -6.43
C LYS A 276 15.82 -17.37 -7.48
N GLU A 277 15.11 -18.39 -7.03
CA GLU A 277 14.53 -19.41 -7.91
C GLU A 277 13.51 -18.82 -8.92
N TRP A 278 12.81 -17.75 -8.52
CA TRP A 278 11.88 -17.05 -9.40
C TRP A 278 12.61 -16.10 -10.34
N ARG A 279 13.63 -15.37 -9.86
CA ARG A 279 14.47 -14.50 -10.70
C ARG A 279 15.21 -15.28 -11.79
N ASP A 280 15.62 -16.52 -11.49
CA ASP A 280 16.33 -17.40 -12.43
C ASP A 280 15.44 -17.91 -13.57
N LYS A 281 14.10 -17.97 -13.36
CA LYS A 281 13.14 -18.39 -14.42
C LYS A 281 13.04 -17.39 -15.58
N PHE A 282 13.34 -16.13 -15.33
CA PHE A 282 13.17 -15.06 -16.31
C PHE A 282 14.47 -14.61 -16.98
N LYS A 283 15.59 -15.30 -16.73
CA LYS A 283 16.87 -14.95 -17.36
C LYS A 283 16.79 -15.03 -18.88
N GLY A 284 17.06 -13.88 -19.56
CA GLY A 284 17.06 -13.75 -21.02
C GLY A 284 15.68 -13.56 -21.65
N GLU A 285 14.59 -13.58 -20.88
CA GLU A 285 13.22 -13.45 -21.41
C GLU A 285 12.91 -12.02 -21.91
N PHE A 286 13.73 -11.01 -21.53
CA PHE A 286 13.53 -9.61 -21.88
C PHE A 286 14.66 -9.01 -22.72
N ASP A 287 15.53 -9.84 -23.30
CA ASP A 287 16.67 -9.41 -24.14
C ASP A 287 16.22 -8.73 -25.44
N GLU A 288 14.98 -8.99 -25.91
CA GLU A 288 14.41 -8.35 -27.10
C GLU A 288 14.04 -6.88 -26.89
N GLY A 289 13.98 -6.41 -25.63
CA GLY A 289 13.78 -5.04 -25.21
C GLY A 289 12.35 -4.54 -25.24
N TRP A 290 12.14 -3.39 -24.58
CA TRP A 290 10.82 -2.83 -24.27
C TRP A 290 9.97 -2.49 -25.50
N ASN A 291 10.57 -1.98 -26.60
CA ASN A 291 9.81 -1.66 -27.81
C ASN A 291 9.13 -2.90 -28.40
N LYS A 292 9.88 -4.00 -28.48
CA LYS A 292 9.41 -5.25 -29.06
C LYS A 292 8.41 -5.96 -28.13
N VAL A 293 8.70 -5.97 -26.84
CA VAL A 293 7.80 -6.52 -25.83
C VAL A 293 6.44 -5.78 -25.87
N SER A 294 6.45 -4.45 -25.91
CA SER A 294 5.24 -3.63 -26.02
C SER A 294 4.43 -3.93 -27.29
N GLU A 295 5.11 -3.99 -28.45
CA GLU A 295 4.46 -4.32 -29.72
C GLU A 295 3.88 -5.74 -29.74
N ASN A 296 4.60 -6.71 -29.19
CA ASN A 296 4.16 -8.10 -29.10
C ASN A 296 2.97 -8.25 -28.15
N THR A 297 2.96 -7.52 -27.03
CA THR A 297 1.83 -7.44 -26.09
C THR A 297 0.59 -6.90 -26.79
N PHE A 298 0.69 -5.79 -27.49
CA PHE A 298 -0.42 -5.23 -28.25
C PHE A 298 -1.01 -6.23 -29.27
N LYS A 299 -0.15 -6.95 -30.02
CA LYS A 299 -0.58 -7.98 -30.98
C LYS A 299 -1.33 -9.14 -30.31
N ARG A 300 -0.85 -9.60 -29.13
CA ARG A 300 -1.52 -10.66 -28.37
C ARG A 300 -2.87 -10.18 -27.86
N MET A 301 -2.95 -8.97 -27.28
CA MET A 301 -4.21 -8.39 -26.81
C MET A 301 -5.28 -8.38 -27.90
N LYS A 302 -4.93 -8.00 -29.12
CA LYS A 302 -5.86 -8.06 -30.26
C LYS A 302 -6.26 -9.49 -30.64
N ALA A 303 -5.28 -10.39 -30.72
CA ALA A 303 -5.51 -11.77 -31.07
C ALA A 303 -6.40 -12.52 -30.06
N GLU A 304 -6.33 -12.15 -28.78
CA GLU A 304 -7.11 -12.70 -27.68
C GLU A 304 -8.42 -11.94 -27.44
N GLY A 305 -8.67 -10.87 -28.18
CA GLY A 305 -9.88 -10.03 -28.04
C GLY A 305 -9.92 -9.22 -26.73
N ILE A 306 -8.78 -9.06 -26.05
CA ILE A 306 -8.67 -8.24 -24.83
C ILE A 306 -8.98 -6.77 -25.14
N ILE A 307 -8.52 -6.31 -26.29
CA ILE A 307 -8.78 -4.97 -26.81
C ILE A 307 -9.51 -5.06 -28.16
N PRO A 308 -10.28 -4.04 -28.55
CA PRO A 308 -11.00 -4.02 -29.83
C PRO A 308 -10.08 -4.16 -31.04
N GLU A 309 -10.58 -4.78 -32.11
CA GLU A 309 -9.81 -4.98 -33.36
C GLU A 309 -9.35 -3.66 -33.98
N ASN A 310 -10.13 -2.58 -33.83
CA ASN A 310 -9.79 -1.23 -34.33
C ASN A 310 -8.83 -0.46 -33.40
N ALA A 311 -8.46 -0.98 -32.22
CA ALA A 311 -7.49 -0.31 -31.34
C ALA A 311 -6.17 -0.05 -32.05
N GLN A 312 -5.57 1.10 -31.80
CA GLN A 312 -4.31 1.53 -32.38
C GLN A 312 -3.18 1.37 -31.38
N TYR A 313 -1.99 1.09 -31.88
CA TYR A 313 -0.80 0.96 -31.05
C TYR A 313 -0.21 2.33 -30.73
N ASN A 314 0.00 2.64 -29.47
CA ASN A 314 0.78 3.77 -29.02
C ASN A 314 2.25 3.34 -28.87
N PRO A 315 3.16 3.79 -29.73
CA PRO A 315 4.59 3.47 -29.56
C PRO A 315 5.14 4.14 -28.28
N ILE A 316 6.17 3.55 -27.71
CA ILE A 316 6.91 4.19 -26.62
C ILE A 316 7.50 5.52 -27.13
N PRO A 317 7.32 6.65 -26.42
CA PRO A 317 7.81 7.96 -26.87
C PRO A 317 9.31 7.97 -27.18
N GLU A 318 9.71 8.71 -28.22
CA GLU A 318 11.13 8.81 -28.63
C GLU A 318 12.03 9.33 -27.52
N GLU A 319 11.54 10.20 -26.67
CA GLU A 319 12.27 10.75 -25.52
C GLU A 319 12.68 9.68 -24.49
N VAL A 320 11.90 8.60 -24.37
CA VAL A 320 12.22 7.45 -23.50
C VAL A 320 13.39 6.64 -24.08
N GLY A 321 13.59 6.74 -25.37
CA GLY A 321 14.65 6.06 -26.11
C GLY A 321 14.24 4.73 -26.72
N VAL A 322 14.97 4.35 -27.75
CA VAL A 322 14.78 3.09 -28.49
C VAL A 322 15.78 2.06 -27.98
N TRP A 323 15.29 0.86 -27.65
CA TRP A 323 16.12 -0.22 -27.09
C TRP A 323 17.38 -0.53 -27.91
N ASP A 324 17.24 -0.59 -29.25
CA ASP A 324 18.37 -0.90 -30.14
C ASP A 324 19.45 0.19 -30.20
N ALA A 325 19.15 1.38 -29.68
CA ALA A 325 20.13 2.49 -29.58
C ALA A 325 20.94 2.45 -28.26
N LEU A 326 20.55 1.62 -27.31
CA LEU A 326 21.25 1.46 -26.03
C LEU A 326 22.57 0.70 -26.22
N SER A 327 23.54 1.00 -25.36
CA SER A 327 24.77 0.21 -25.29
C SER A 327 24.49 -1.23 -24.81
N PRO A 328 25.34 -2.21 -25.14
CA PRO A 328 25.18 -3.58 -24.65
C PRO A 328 25.12 -3.68 -23.13
N ASP A 329 25.85 -2.83 -22.41
CA ASP A 329 25.84 -2.80 -20.95
C ASP A 329 24.50 -2.29 -20.40
N GLN A 330 23.93 -1.24 -21.01
CA GLN A 330 22.59 -0.76 -20.67
C GLN A 330 21.52 -1.83 -20.93
N GLN A 331 21.53 -2.44 -22.11
CA GLN A 331 20.60 -3.52 -22.45
C GLN A 331 20.66 -4.64 -21.43
N LYS A 332 21.87 -5.10 -21.06
CA LYS A 332 22.08 -6.16 -20.08
C LYS A 332 21.51 -5.81 -18.70
N VAL A 333 21.80 -4.58 -18.21
CA VAL A 333 21.34 -4.14 -16.87
C VAL A 333 19.82 -3.94 -16.86
N TYR A 334 19.28 -3.30 -17.90
CA TYR A 334 17.84 -2.98 -17.96
C TYR A 334 16.99 -4.23 -18.19
N ALA A 335 17.47 -5.20 -18.97
CA ALA A 335 16.83 -6.51 -19.10
C ALA A 335 16.79 -7.22 -17.73
N ARG A 336 17.91 -7.21 -16.99
CA ARG A 336 17.96 -7.81 -15.64
C ARG A 336 16.98 -7.17 -14.68
N MET A 337 16.82 -5.85 -14.67
CA MET A 337 15.83 -5.17 -13.82
C MET A 337 14.40 -5.61 -14.17
N MET A 338 14.08 -5.78 -15.45
CA MET A 338 12.78 -6.26 -15.89
C MET A 338 12.54 -7.73 -15.55
N GLU A 339 13.54 -8.59 -15.67
CA GLU A 339 13.48 -10.00 -15.25
C GLU A 339 13.08 -10.12 -13.76
N VAL A 340 13.62 -9.24 -12.92
CA VAL A 340 13.33 -9.22 -11.48
C VAL A 340 11.91 -8.74 -11.21
N TYR A 341 11.43 -7.71 -11.91
CA TYR A 341 10.03 -7.28 -11.85
C TYR A 341 9.07 -8.41 -12.26
N ALA A 342 9.35 -9.07 -13.37
CA ALA A 342 8.54 -10.19 -13.85
C ALA A 342 8.51 -11.35 -12.85
N ALA A 343 9.66 -11.65 -12.25
CA ALA A 343 9.76 -12.65 -11.18
C ALA A 343 8.91 -12.29 -9.96
N PHE A 344 8.89 -11.02 -9.59
CA PHE A 344 8.13 -10.53 -8.44
C PHE A 344 6.62 -10.66 -8.69
N LEU A 345 6.13 -10.28 -9.88
CA LEU A 345 4.72 -10.46 -10.25
C LEU A 345 4.33 -11.95 -10.28
N ALA A 346 5.12 -12.78 -10.94
CA ALA A 346 4.83 -14.21 -11.05
C ALA A 346 4.86 -14.93 -9.69
N TYR A 347 5.77 -14.54 -8.81
CA TYR A 347 5.82 -15.06 -7.44
C TYR A 347 4.59 -14.62 -6.62
N THR A 348 4.17 -13.38 -6.79
CA THR A 348 2.96 -12.86 -6.13
C THR A 348 1.72 -13.62 -6.57
N ASP A 349 1.54 -13.86 -7.88
CA ASP A 349 0.45 -14.69 -8.41
C ASP A 349 0.46 -16.10 -7.80
N TYR A 350 1.64 -16.71 -7.66
CA TYR A 350 1.78 -18.04 -7.03
C TYR A 350 1.29 -18.04 -5.57
N GLU A 351 1.68 -17.04 -4.77
CA GLU A 351 1.27 -16.94 -3.35
C GLU A 351 -0.23 -16.66 -3.21
N ILE A 352 -0.79 -15.80 -4.06
CA ILE A 352 -2.25 -15.58 -4.13
C ILE A 352 -2.97 -16.88 -4.52
N GLY A 353 -2.44 -17.62 -5.47
CA GLY A 353 -2.97 -18.94 -5.87
C GLY A 353 -3.01 -19.93 -4.73
N ARG A 354 -2.05 -19.91 -3.80
CA ARG A 354 -2.08 -20.73 -2.58
C ARG A 354 -3.27 -20.37 -1.68
N MET A 355 -3.53 -19.08 -1.50
CA MET A 355 -4.67 -18.59 -0.71
C MET A 355 -6.02 -19.00 -1.36
N LEU A 356 -6.16 -18.81 -2.67
CA LEU A 356 -7.38 -19.18 -3.39
C LEU A 356 -7.64 -20.70 -3.34
N ARG A 357 -6.60 -21.53 -3.47
CA ARG A 357 -6.74 -22.99 -3.28
C ARG A 357 -7.20 -23.36 -1.88
N ALA A 358 -6.73 -22.67 -0.84
CA ALA A 358 -7.20 -22.95 0.53
C ALA A 358 -8.70 -22.68 0.70
N VAL A 359 -9.26 -21.70 0.00
CA VAL A 359 -10.71 -21.44 -0.05
C VAL A 359 -11.45 -22.57 -0.77
N GLU A 360 -10.89 -23.10 -1.85
CA GLU A 360 -11.42 -24.25 -2.59
C GLU A 360 -11.39 -25.52 -1.75
N ASP A 361 -10.26 -25.81 -1.07
CA ASP A 361 -10.08 -26.97 -0.17
C ASP A 361 -11.11 -26.97 0.98
N LEU A 362 -11.56 -25.80 1.41
CA LEU A 362 -12.62 -25.64 2.40
C LEU A 362 -14.04 -25.77 1.82
N GLY A 363 -14.18 -26.03 0.52
CA GLY A 363 -15.46 -26.10 -0.18
C GLY A 363 -16.20 -24.76 -0.24
N GLN A 364 -15.50 -23.64 -0.16
CA GLN A 364 -16.11 -22.31 -0.13
C GLN A 364 -16.06 -21.59 -1.48
N LYS A 365 -15.38 -22.12 -2.49
CA LYS A 365 -15.15 -21.48 -3.82
C LYS A 365 -16.45 -21.01 -4.47
N GLU A 366 -17.47 -21.88 -4.50
CA GLU A 366 -18.72 -21.61 -5.22
C GLU A 366 -19.44 -20.34 -4.75
N ASN A 367 -19.45 -20.08 -3.44
CA ASN A 367 -20.08 -18.90 -2.85
C ASN A 367 -19.06 -17.91 -2.27
N THR A 368 -17.95 -17.71 -2.98
CA THR A 368 -16.96 -16.67 -2.69
C THR A 368 -16.88 -15.73 -3.88
N LEU A 369 -17.17 -14.45 -3.66
CA LEU A 369 -16.92 -13.36 -4.59
C LEU A 369 -15.45 -12.98 -4.49
N VAL A 370 -14.70 -13.19 -5.56
CA VAL A 370 -13.30 -12.76 -5.67
C VAL A 370 -13.24 -11.59 -6.65
N ILE A 371 -12.70 -10.47 -6.20
CA ILE A 371 -12.44 -9.27 -6.99
C ILE A 371 -10.93 -9.08 -7.00
N TYR A 372 -10.29 -9.15 -8.16
CA TYR A 372 -8.86 -9.06 -8.32
C TYR A 372 -8.48 -7.86 -9.21
N ALA A 373 -8.09 -6.75 -8.59
CA ALA A 373 -7.54 -5.57 -9.23
C ALA A 373 -6.06 -5.81 -9.55
N VAL A 374 -5.71 -5.78 -10.83
CA VAL A 374 -4.37 -6.13 -11.34
C VAL A 374 -3.38 -4.95 -11.22
N GLY A 375 -3.78 -3.85 -10.63
CA GLY A 375 -2.96 -2.70 -10.30
C GLY A 375 -3.81 -1.63 -9.64
N ASP A 376 -3.23 -0.85 -8.74
CA ASP A 376 -3.89 0.31 -8.12
C ASP A 376 -3.60 1.62 -8.87
N ASN A 377 -2.66 1.59 -9.79
CA ASN A 377 -2.34 2.61 -10.80
C ASN A 377 -1.55 1.95 -11.93
N GLY A 378 -1.19 2.68 -12.96
CA GLY A 378 -0.31 2.18 -14.00
C GLY A 378 1.07 1.79 -13.48
N ALA A 379 1.85 1.07 -14.28
CA ALA A 379 3.24 0.70 -13.96
C ALA A 379 4.09 1.93 -13.66
N SER A 380 5.02 1.81 -12.69
CA SER A 380 5.83 2.92 -12.20
C SER A 380 6.93 3.31 -13.16
N ALA A 381 6.95 4.59 -13.56
CA ALA A 381 8.04 5.20 -14.33
C ALA A 381 9.04 5.97 -13.44
N GLU A 382 8.94 5.83 -12.12
CA GLU A 382 9.73 6.58 -11.12
C GLU A 382 11.22 6.21 -11.15
N GLY A 383 11.59 5.07 -11.75
CA GLY A 383 12.98 4.73 -12.03
C GLY A 383 13.68 5.67 -13.02
N GLY A 384 12.93 6.57 -13.71
CA GLY A 384 13.49 7.48 -14.70
C GLY A 384 14.08 6.76 -15.91
N PHE A 385 14.98 7.40 -16.62
CA PHE A 385 15.55 6.84 -17.87
C PHE A 385 16.48 5.64 -17.66
N THR A 386 17.07 5.50 -16.48
CA THR A 386 18.11 4.50 -16.21
C THR A 386 17.71 3.40 -15.23
N GLY A 387 16.55 3.51 -14.61
CA GLY A 387 16.23 2.74 -13.41
C GLY A 387 17.05 3.21 -12.21
N THR A 388 16.96 2.50 -11.11
CA THR A 388 17.75 2.76 -9.92
C THR A 388 18.02 1.46 -9.16
N LEU A 389 19.10 1.42 -8.37
CA LEU A 389 19.37 0.39 -7.35
C LEU A 389 19.04 0.87 -5.94
N ASN A 390 18.72 2.17 -5.78
CA ASN A 390 18.34 2.79 -4.52
C ASN A 390 17.29 3.88 -4.81
N GLU A 391 16.02 3.54 -4.71
CA GLU A 391 14.89 4.45 -4.93
C GLU A 391 14.88 5.59 -3.90
N ILE A 392 15.31 5.33 -2.66
CA ILE A 392 15.40 6.36 -1.62
C ILE A 392 16.35 7.50 -2.05
N ALA A 393 17.46 7.15 -2.70
CA ALA A 393 18.38 8.14 -3.26
C ALA A 393 17.75 8.88 -4.44
N ALA A 394 17.12 8.15 -5.38
CA ALA A 394 16.65 8.67 -6.64
C ALA A 394 15.41 9.56 -6.48
N ASP A 395 14.37 9.06 -5.84
CA ASP A 395 13.05 9.71 -5.79
C ASP A 395 12.93 10.69 -4.62
N PHE A 396 13.42 10.29 -3.44
CA PHE A 396 13.23 11.11 -2.24
C PHE A 396 14.37 12.10 -1.97
N ASN A 397 15.58 11.85 -2.49
CA ASN A 397 16.74 12.70 -2.26
C ASN A 397 17.33 13.32 -3.53
N SER A 398 16.68 13.16 -4.68
CA SER A 398 17.09 13.70 -5.98
C SER A 398 18.55 13.40 -6.33
N TYR A 399 19.02 12.18 -5.99
CA TYR A 399 20.38 11.73 -6.26
C TYR A 399 20.36 10.46 -7.12
N ARG A 400 20.82 10.57 -8.37
CA ARG A 400 20.87 9.47 -9.33
C ARG A 400 22.33 9.18 -9.73
N PRO A 401 22.96 8.13 -9.16
CA PRO A 401 24.33 7.71 -9.55
C PRO A 401 24.34 7.09 -10.96
N ASP A 402 25.53 6.75 -11.46
CA ASP A 402 25.67 5.94 -12.68
C ASP A 402 25.23 4.48 -12.41
N VAL A 403 23.94 4.27 -12.60
CA VAL A 403 23.27 2.99 -12.30
C VAL A 403 23.86 1.83 -13.09
N VAL A 404 24.22 2.04 -14.38
CA VAL A 404 24.72 0.96 -15.23
C VAL A 404 26.07 0.47 -14.74
N LYS A 405 26.97 1.40 -14.41
CA LYS A 405 28.30 1.08 -13.90
C LYS A 405 28.25 0.32 -12.58
N ASP A 406 27.38 0.77 -11.67
CA ASP A 406 27.22 0.11 -10.36
C ASP A 406 26.56 -1.28 -10.54
N ALA A 407 25.48 -1.38 -11.28
CA ALA A 407 24.75 -2.60 -11.50
C ALA A 407 25.59 -3.71 -12.15
N LEU A 408 26.45 -3.38 -13.09
CA LEU A 408 27.33 -4.36 -13.75
C LEU A 408 28.23 -5.12 -12.76
N SER A 409 28.63 -4.48 -11.67
CA SER A 409 29.45 -5.12 -10.62
C SER A 409 28.64 -5.98 -9.66
N ARG A 410 27.31 -5.81 -9.61
CA ARG A 410 26.41 -6.40 -8.61
C ARG A 410 25.13 -6.99 -9.23
N MET A 411 25.22 -7.51 -10.46
CA MET A 411 24.05 -8.04 -11.22
C MET A 411 23.22 -9.08 -10.44
N ASP A 412 23.88 -9.92 -9.65
CA ASP A 412 23.22 -10.96 -8.84
C ASP A 412 22.51 -10.40 -7.59
N GLU A 413 22.90 -9.18 -7.16
CA GLU A 413 22.26 -8.51 -6.03
C GLU A 413 20.92 -7.87 -6.42
N ILE A 414 20.68 -7.59 -7.71
CA ILE A 414 19.42 -6.98 -8.16
C ILE A 414 18.25 -7.90 -7.82
N GLY A 415 17.33 -7.38 -7.01
CA GLY A 415 16.17 -8.11 -6.50
C GLY A 415 16.41 -8.88 -5.20
N THR A 416 17.51 -8.59 -4.51
CA THR A 416 17.78 -9.06 -3.14
C THR A 416 17.66 -7.94 -2.13
N ILE A 417 17.85 -8.25 -0.86
CA ILE A 417 17.90 -7.27 0.23
C ILE A 417 18.99 -6.18 0.06
N ASP A 418 19.97 -6.40 -0.80
CA ASP A 418 21.10 -5.47 -1.04
C ASP A 418 20.77 -4.34 -2.04
N THR A 419 19.58 -4.36 -2.69
CA THR A 419 19.14 -3.33 -3.65
C THR A 419 17.71 -2.91 -3.39
N TYR A 420 17.44 -1.60 -3.48
CA TYR A 420 16.10 -1.03 -3.49
C TYR A 420 15.77 -0.61 -4.93
N ASN A 421 15.63 -1.61 -5.80
CA ASN A 421 15.71 -1.43 -7.24
C ASN A 421 14.35 -1.18 -7.90
N LEU A 422 14.38 -0.34 -8.94
CA LEU A 422 13.28 -0.07 -9.86
C LEU A 422 13.81 0.01 -11.29
N TYR A 423 13.05 -0.50 -12.26
CA TYR A 423 13.45 -0.55 -13.67
C TYR A 423 13.36 0.83 -14.38
N PRO A 424 13.99 0.98 -15.59
CA PRO A 424 13.84 2.18 -16.43
C PRO A 424 12.42 2.37 -16.95
N VAL A 425 12.05 3.64 -17.23
CA VAL A 425 10.74 4.05 -17.78
C VAL A 425 10.32 3.28 -19.04
N GLY A 426 11.27 2.86 -19.89
CA GLY A 426 10.95 2.08 -21.08
C GLY A 426 10.19 0.79 -20.76
N TRP A 427 10.50 0.14 -19.64
CA TRP A 427 9.77 -1.02 -19.16
C TRP A 427 8.40 -0.67 -18.57
N ALA A 428 8.28 0.45 -17.85
CA ALA A 428 6.99 0.93 -17.39
C ALA A 428 6.02 1.15 -18.55
N MET A 429 6.50 1.81 -19.63
CA MET A 429 5.72 2.02 -20.84
C MET A 429 5.32 0.70 -21.52
N ALA A 430 6.23 -0.27 -21.59
CA ALA A 430 5.91 -1.59 -22.13
C ALA A 430 4.87 -2.32 -21.28
N MET A 431 4.92 -2.22 -19.96
CA MET A 431 3.95 -2.84 -19.05
C MET A 431 2.60 -2.13 -19.04
N ASN A 432 2.54 -0.87 -19.45
CA ASN A 432 1.26 -0.13 -19.64
C ASN A 432 0.67 -0.28 -21.06
N SER A 433 1.38 -0.97 -21.96
CA SER A 433 0.88 -1.17 -23.34
C SER A 433 -0.58 -1.63 -23.34
N PRO A 434 -1.44 -1.12 -24.24
CA PRO A 434 -1.14 -0.15 -25.30
C PRO A 434 -1.44 1.32 -24.90
N MET A 435 -1.57 1.63 -23.63
CA MET A 435 -1.99 2.94 -23.13
C MET A 435 -0.82 3.95 -23.12
N LYS A 436 -1.14 5.25 -23.23
CA LYS A 436 -0.16 6.34 -23.10
C LYS A 436 0.18 6.59 -21.64
N PHE A 437 1.43 6.97 -21.36
CA PHE A 437 1.94 7.35 -20.05
C PHE A 437 1.97 6.20 -19.02
N ALA A 438 2.06 6.54 -17.72
CA ALA A 438 2.35 5.64 -16.62
C ALA A 438 1.78 6.18 -15.31
N LYS A 439 2.04 5.51 -14.19
CA LYS A 439 1.75 5.98 -12.82
C LYS A 439 1.98 7.49 -12.66
N ARG A 440 1.17 8.18 -11.87
CA ARG A 440 1.11 9.63 -11.59
C ARG A 440 0.40 10.46 -12.68
N MET A 441 0.21 9.95 -13.88
CA MET A 441 -0.43 10.67 -14.97
C MET A 441 -1.95 10.43 -14.98
N ALA A 442 -2.70 11.28 -14.27
CA ALA A 442 -4.15 11.16 -14.20
C ALA A 442 -4.88 11.59 -15.49
N SER A 443 -4.16 12.22 -16.41
CA SER A 443 -4.71 12.67 -17.69
C SER A 443 -4.97 11.55 -18.69
N HIS A 444 -4.20 10.45 -18.63
CA HIS A 444 -4.23 9.39 -19.64
C HIS A 444 -4.30 7.99 -19.03
N PHE A 445 -4.76 7.04 -19.82
CA PHE A 445 -5.09 5.71 -19.34
C PHE A 445 -3.89 4.85 -18.93
N GLY A 446 -2.67 5.15 -19.34
CA GLY A 446 -1.50 4.48 -18.81
C GLY A 446 -1.27 4.73 -17.30
N GLY A 447 -1.80 5.83 -16.76
CA GLY A 447 -1.81 6.10 -15.32
C GLY A 447 -3.03 5.52 -14.59
N THR A 448 -4.18 5.38 -15.28
CA THR A 448 -5.48 5.17 -14.63
C THR A 448 -6.23 3.92 -15.07
N ARG A 449 -5.92 3.28 -16.20
CA ARG A 449 -6.61 2.07 -16.65
C ARG A 449 -5.82 0.82 -16.28
N ASN A 450 -6.48 -0.09 -15.56
CA ASN A 450 -5.90 -1.36 -15.13
C ASN A 450 -6.84 -2.53 -15.47
N GLY A 451 -6.33 -3.76 -15.38
CA GLY A 451 -7.12 -4.95 -15.50
C GLY A 451 -7.88 -5.26 -14.21
N LEU A 452 -9.12 -5.74 -14.35
CA LEU A 452 -9.89 -6.25 -13.22
C LEU A 452 -10.48 -7.61 -13.58
N VAL A 453 -10.39 -8.57 -12.64
CA VAL A 453 -11.07 -9.87 -12.76
C VAL A 453 -12.06 -10.00 -11.61
N ILE A 454 -13.28 -10.40 -11.94
CA ILE A 454 -14.33 -10.72 -10.95
C ILE A 454 -14.79 -12.16 -11.19
N SER A 455 -14.69 -12.99 -10.15
CA SER A 455 -15.19 -14.37 -10.17
C SER A 455 -16.15 -14.62 -9.02
N TRP A 456 -17.30 -15.19 -9.33
CA TRP A 456 -18.28 -15.69 -8.37
C TRP A 456 -19.04 -16.86 -9.01
N PRO A 457 -18.51 -18.09 -8.93
CA PRO A 457 -19.00 -19.24 -9.69
C PRO A 457 -20.49 -19.54 -9.49
N LYS A 458 -21.04 -19.29 -8.30
CA LYS A 458 -22.46 -19.46 -7.99
C LYS A 458 -23.34 -18.53 -8.84
N VAL A 459 -22.89 -17.33 -9.16
CA VAL A 459 -23.69 -16.26 -9.80
C VAL A 459 -23.32 -16.08 -11.26
N ILE A 460 -22.05 -15.85 -11.59
CA ILE A 460 -21.57 -15.57 -12.94
C ILE A 460 -21.67 -16.83 -13.81
N LYS A 461 -22.43 -16.74 -14.93
CA LYS A 461 -22.61 -17.84 -15.87
C LYS A 461 -21.81 -17.66 -17.16
N ASP A 462 -21.56 -16.42 -17.56
CA ASP A 462 -20.80 -16.07 -18.76
C ASP A 462 -19.29 -16.08 -18.50
N LYS A 463 -18.77 -17.26 -18.10
CA LYS A 463 -17.39 -17.45 -17.65
C LYS A 463 -16.38 -17.23 -18.77
N GLY A 464 -15.24 -16.63 -18.44
CA GLY A 464 -14.14 -16.32 -19.35
C GLY A 464 -14.38 -15.10 -20.23
N ALA A 465 -15.56 -14.48 -20.13
CA ALA A 465 -15.93 -13.37 -21.00
C ALA A 465 -15.27 -12.04 -20.57
N ILE A 466 -15.26 -11.10 -21.53
CA ILE A 466 -14.75 -9.74 -21.32
C ILE A 466 -15.95 -8.79 -21.15
N ARG A 467 -15.75 -7.77 -20.31
CA ARG A 467 -16.67 -6.67 -20.09
C ARG A 467 -15.96 -5.36 -20.43
N SER A 468 -16.62 -4.56 -21.27
CA SER A 468 -16.07 -3.30 -21.80
C SER A 468 -16.89 -2.08 -21.38
N GLN A 469 -17.76 -2.21 -20.39
CA GLN A 469 -18.42 -1.06 -19.77
C GLN A 469 -17.37 -0.24 -18.98
N PHE A 470 -17.46 1.08 -19.09
CA PHE A 470 -16.65 1.96 -18.25
C PHE A 470 -16.97 1.68 -16.79
N SER A 471 -15.93 1.49 -16.00
CA SER A 471 -16.01 1.28 -14.55
C SER A 471 -14.81 1.87 -13.85
N HIS A 472 -14.95 2.15 -12.55
CA HIS A 472 -13.94 2.82 -11.75
C HIS A 472 -13.77 2.13 -10.39
N CYS A 473 -12.64 2.35 -9.71
CA CYS A 473 -12.37 1.74 -8.40
C CYS A 473 -13.43 2.10 -7.33
N THR A 474 -14.15 3.20 -7.49
CA THR A 474 -15.31 3.56 -6.66
C THR A 474 -16.48 2.57 -6.77
N ASP A 475 -16.57 1.79 -7.85
CA ASP A 475 -17.67 0.85 -8.11
C ASP A 475 -17.55 -0.46 -7.31
N ILE A 476 -16.38 -0.72 -6.74
CA ILE A 476 -16.11 -1.97 -6.01
C ILE A 476 -16.99 -2.10 -4.76
N VAL A 477 -17.07 -1.04 -3.94
CA VAL A 477 -17.88 -1.08 -2.71
C VAL A 477 -19.37 -1.28 -3.02
N PRO A 478 -20.03 -0.50 -3.91
CA PRO A 478 -21.40 -0.76 -4.29
C PRO A 478 -21.65 -2.18 -4.83
N THR A 479 -20.67 -2.73 -5.58
CA THR A 479 -20.75 -4.11 -6.11
C THR A 479 -20.73 -5.14 -4.97
N ILE A 480 -19.82 -5.01 -4.01
CA ILE A 480 -19.76 -5.88 -2.84
C ILE A 480 -21.06 -5.78 -2.03
N LEU A 481 -21.55 -4.57 -1.80
CA LEU A 481 -22.77 -4.36 -1.02
C LEU A 481 -23.98 -5.00 -1.69
N GLU A 482 -24.15 -4.85 -3.00
CA GLU A 482 -25.24 -5.50 -3.73
C GLU A 482 -25.10 -7.03 -3.68
N ALA A 483 -23.91 -7.57 -3.90
CA ALA A 483 -23.65 -9.00 -3.81
C ALA A 483 -23.98 -9.58 -2.42
N CYS A 484 -23.70 -8.82 -1.37
CA CYS A 484 -24.00 -9.21 0.02
C CYS A 484 -25.46 -8.93 0.40
N GLY A 485 -26.24 -8.25 -0.44
CA GLY A 485 -27.61 -7.82 -0.14
C GLY A 485 -27.68 -6.76 0.97
N ILE A 486 -26.66 -5.92 1.07
CA ILE A 486 -26.54 -4.84 2.05
C ILE A 486 -26.78 -3.51 1.31
N PRO A 487 -27.81 -2.74 1.65
CA PRO A 487 -27.99 -1.41 1.08
C PRO A 487 -26.91 -0.45 1.60
N GLN A 488 -26.61 0.60 0.83
CA GLN A 488 -25.70 1.63 1.27
C GLN A 488 -26.17 2.22 2.60
N PRO A 489 -25.32 2.20 3.66
CA PRO A 489 -25.71 2.70 4.98
C PRO A 489 -25.88 4.21 4.96
N LYS A 490 -26.93 4.71 5.64
CA LYS A 490 -27.18 6.14 5.83
C LYS A 490 -26.47 6.69 7.08
N VAL A 491 -26.19 5.81 8.03
CA VAL A 491 -25.53 6.16 9.30
C VAL A 491 -24.59 4.99 9.67
N VAL A 492 -23.35 5.30 10.05
CA VAL A 492 -22.37 4.35 10.57
C VAL A 492 -21.77 4.95 11.83
N LYS A 493 -21.67 4.17 12.91
CA LYS A 493 -21.17 4.62 14.23
C LYS A 493 -21.80 5.95 14.70
N GLY A 494 -23.06 6.22 14.31
CA GLY A 494 -23.78 7.46 14.66
C GLY A 494 -23.49 8.64 13.74
N VAL A 495 -22.62 8.50 12.77
CA VAL A 495 -22.28 9.55 11.78
C VAL A 495 -23.07 9.33 10.49
N LYS A 496 -23.74 10.40 10.02
CA LYS A 496 -24.46 10.39 8.74
C LYS A 496 -23.45 10.25 7.60
N GLN A 497 -23.67 9.25 6.75
CA GLN A 497 -22.81 8.98 5.59
C GLN A 497 -23.20 9.83 4.38
N THR A 498 -22.21 10.30 3.63
CA THR A 498 -22.42 10.86 2.30
C THR A 498 -22.63 9.74 1.28
N PRO A 499 -23.36 9.99 0.19
CA PRO A 499 -23.53 8.99 -0.87
C PRO A 499 -22.18 8.48 -1.43
N MET A 500 -22.15 7.24 -1.86
CA MET A 500 -21.04 6.71 -2.64
C MET A 500 -21.05 7.31 -4.05
N SER A 501 -19.86 7.50 -4.62
CA SER A 501 -19.69 8.06 -5.96
C SER A 501 -19.79 6.95 -7.03
N GLY A 502 -19.47 5.72 -6.66
CA GLY A 502 -19.54 4.57 -7.54
C GLY A 502 -20.92 3.94 -7.70
N THR A 503 -21.06 3.07 -8.70
CA THR A 503 -22.24 2.27 -9.01
C THR A 503 -21.91 0.79 -9.04
N SER A 504 -22.87 -0.10 -8.71
CA SER A 504 -22.59 -1.54 -8.74
C SER A 504 -22.37 -2.04 -10.17
N MET A 505 -21.40 -2.93 -10.34
CA MET A 505 -21.07 -3.59 -11.60
C MET A 505 -21.83 -4.90 -11.81
N MET A 506 -22.68 -5.34 -10.87
CA MET A 506 -23.40 -6.62 -10.96
C MET A 506 -24.32 -6.71 -12.18
N TYR A 507 -24.79 -5.58 -12.71
CA TYR A 507 -25.60 -5.51 -13.93
C TYR A 507 -24.89 -6.07 -15.18
N THR A 508 -23.55 -6.16 -15.14
CA THR A 508 -22.73 -6.68 -16.24
C THR A 508 -22.50 -8.19 -16.16
N PHE A 509 -22.81 -8.84 -15.02
CA PHE A 509 -22.37 -10.22 -14.77
C PHE A 509 -22.87 -11.20 -15.83
N ASP A 510 -24.12 -11.10 -16.21
CA ASP A 510 -24.72 -11.98 -17.21
C ASP A 510 -25.21 -11.22 -18.47
N ASN A 511 -24.83 -9.95 -18.61
CA ASN A 511 -25.22 -9.12 -19.76
C ASN A 511 -24.04 -8.31 -20.31
N PRO A 512 -23.33 -8.84 -21.33
CA PRO A 512 -22.19 -8.15 -21.94
C PRO A 512 -22.56 -6.84 -22.64
N ASP A 513 -23.82 -6.73 -23.13
CA ASP A 513 -24.32 -5.58 -23.87
C ASP A 513 -25.08 -4.58 -22.97
N ALA A 514 -25.01 -4.74 -21.66
CA ALA A 514 -25.68 -3.82 -20.75
C ALA A 514 -25.11 -2.40 -20.91
N GLU A 515 -26.01 -1.43 -20.92
CA GLU A 515 -25.63 -0.02 -20.93
C GLU A 515 -24.86 0.31 -19.64
N GLU A 516 -23.73 0.99 -19.77
CA GLU A 516 -22.92 1.40 -18.64
C GLU A 516 -23.69 2.32 -17.69
N THR A 517 -23.55 2.11 -16.40
CA THR A 517 -24.20 2.92 -15.35
C THR A 517 -23.30 4.01 -14.83
N HIS A 518 -21.96 3.86 -14.92
CA HIS A 518 -21.00 4.86 -14.54
C HIS A 518 -20.75 5.82 -15.72
N LYS A 519 -21.49 6.92 -15.77
CA LYS A 519 -21.51 7.84 -16.91
C LYS A 519 -20.50 8.97 -16.86
N THR A 520 -20.01 9.33 -15.66
CA THR A 520 -19.13 10.49 -15.49
C THR A 520 -18.07 10.17 -14.43
N GLN A 521 -16.81 10.36 -14.77
CA GLN A 521 -15.68 10.26 -13.84
C GLN A 521 -14.65 11.34 -14.13
N TYR A 522 -14.25 12.09 -13.12
CA TYR A 522 -13.07 12.96 -13.22
C TYR A 522 -11.82 12.20 -12.73
N PHE A 523 -10.68 12.63 -13.22
CA PHE A 523 -9.34 12.20 -12.77
C PHE A 523 -8.51 13.44 -12.49
N GLU A 524 -7.74 13.46 -11.41
CA GLU A 524 -6.79 14.51 -11.08
C GLU A 524 -5.64 13.93 -10.23
N MET A 525 -4.42 14.33 -10.57
CA MET A 525 -3.23 14.06 -9.78
C MET A 525 -2.13 15.07 -10.12
N GLY A 526 -1.72 15.89 -9.15
CA GLY A 526 -0.65 16.85 -9.31
C GLY A 526 -0.85 17.85 -10.46
N GLY A 527 -2.11 18.21 -10.75
CA GLY A 527 -2.50 19.10 -11.84
C GLY A 527 -2.81 18.40 -13.16
N SER A 528 -2.28 17.21 -13.44
CA SER A 528 -2.69 16.40 -14.59
C SER A 528 -4.11 15.90 -14.38
N ARG A 529 -4.99 16.12 -15.35
CA ARG A 529 -6.43 15.86 -15.14
C ARG A 529 -7.16 15.45 -16.40
N ALA A 530 -8.24 14.70 -16.20
CA ALA A 530 -9.16 14.32 -17.25
C ALA A 530 -10.61 14.25 -16.73
N VAL A 531 -11.55 14.23 -17.65
CA VAL A 531 -12.94 13.89 -17.36
C VAL A 531 -13.48 12.97 -18.44
N TYR A 532 -14.00 11.84 -17.99
CA TYR A 532 -14.81 10.93 -18.81
C TYR A 532 -16.27 11.31 -18.71
N HIS A 533 -16.97 11.34 -19.83
CA HIS A 533 -18.43 11.43 -19.88
C HIS A 533 -19.00 10.72 -21.09
N ASP A 534 -19.76 9.65 -20.85
CA ASP A 534 -20.53 8.91 -21.86
C ASP A 534 -19.73 8.59 -23.15
N GLY A 535 -18.52 8.00 -22.97
CA GLY A 535 -17.62 7.60 -24.06
C GLY A 535 -16.64 8.69 -24.54
N TRP A 536 -16.74 9.92 -24.05
CA TRP A 536 -15.82 11.01 -24.35
C TRP A 536 -14.85 11.26 -23.22
N VAL A 537 -13.60 11.55 -23.54
CA VAL A 537 -12.57 11.94 -22.57
C VAL A 537 -11.95 13.25 -23.02
N ALA A 538 -11.99 14.26 -22.16
CA ALA A 538 -11.12 15.44 -22.32
C ALA A 538 -10.01 15.35 -21.28
N ALA A 539 -8.77 15.51 -21.72
CA ALA A 539 -7.57 15.29 -20.93
C ALA A 539 -6.54 16.39 -21.08
N THR A 540 -5.77 16.65 -20.03
CA THR A 540 -4.62 17.55 -20.09
C THR A 540 -3.51 17.06 -19.18
N ALA A 541 -2.35 16.82 -19.76
CA ALA A 541 -1.12 16.59 -19.00
C ALA A 541 -0.60 17.95 -18.49
N HIS A 542 -0.46 18.10 -17.19
CA HIS A 542 0.05 19.32 -16.56
C HIS A 542 1.47 19.07 -16.05
N GLY A 543 2.43 19.73 -16.68
CA GLY A 543 3.79 19.78 -16.21
C GLY A 543 4.61 18.53 -16.46
N LEU A 544 5.20 17.99 -15.42
CA LEU A 544 6.21 16.97 -15.48
C LEU A 544 5.64 15.59 -15.81
N THR A 545 6.33 14.89 -16.70
CA THR A 545 6.21 13.44 -16.79
C THR A 545 6.95 12.77 -15.61
N PRO A 546 6.51 11.59 -15.13
CA PRO A 546 7.13 10.92 -13.95
C PRO A 546 8.61 10.57 -14.10
N TRP A 547 9.13 10.59 -15.32
CA TRP A 547 10.52 10.25 -15.64
C TRP A 547 11.44 11.44 -15.90
N SER A 548 10.91 12.67 -15.84
CA SER A 548 11.69 13.91 -16.10
C SER A 548 11.56 14.87 -14.93
N ASP A 549 12.70 15.43 -14.52
CA ASP A 549 12.77 16.49 -13.51
C ASP A 549 12.71 17.90 -14.16
N ASP A 550 12.63 17.97 -15.50
CA ASP A 550 12.60 19.22 -16.25
C ASP A 550 11.21 19.86 -16.21
N ARG A 551 11.02 20.80 -15.29
CA ARG A 551 9.78 21.56 -15.18
C ARG A 551 9.82 22.81 -16.08
N PRO A 552 8.82 23.02 -16.95
CA PRO A 552 8.73 24.24 -17.73
C PRO A 552 8.64 25.51 -16.86
N ASP A 553 9.41 26.54 -17.17
CA ASP A 553 9.45 27.82 -16.41
C ASP A 553 8.10 28.56 -16.35
N ASN A 554 7.19 28.30 -17.31
CA ASN A 554 5.92 28.99 -17.46
C ASN A 554 4.71 28.04 -17.24
N LEU A 555 4.86 27.07 -16.39
CA LEU A 555 3.76 26.12 -16.07
C LEU A 555 2.67 26.82 -15.29
N THR A 556 1.49 26.97 -15.90
CA THR A 556 0.27 27.48 -15.26
C THR A 556 -0.93 26.72 -15.78
N PHE A 557 -1.96 26.55 -14.95
CA PHE A 557 -3.19 25.84 -15.32
C PHE A 557 -3.95 26.47 -16.49
N GLU A 558 -3.77 27.79 -16.72
CA GLU A 558 -4.36 28.53 -17.83
C GLU A 558 -3.74 28.20 -19.18
N ASN A 559 -2.48 27.72 -19.16
CA ASN A 559 -1.73 27.39 -20.38
C ASN A 559 -1.87 25.92 -20.77
N ASP A 560 -2.60 25.12 -20.00
CA ASP A 560 -2.77 23.70 -20.28
C ASP A 560 -3.48 23.45 -21.61
N VAL A 561 -2.88 22.59 -22.42
CA VAL A 561 -3.46 22.12 -23.68
C VAL A 561 -4.34 20.92 -23.41
N TRP A 562 -5.60 21.02 -23.85
CA TRP A 562 -6.56 19.94 -23.71
C TRP A 562 -6.66 19.12 -24.98
N GLU A 563 -6.62 17.82 -24.82
CA GLU A 563 -6.84 16.79 -25.84
C GLU A 563 -8.26 16.24 -25.69
N LEU A 564 -8.84 15.68 -26.76
CA LEU A 564 -10.18 15.08 -26.77
C LEU A 564 -10.17 13.73 -27.46
N TYR A 565 -10.82 12.74 -26.83
CA TYR A 565 -10.90 11.39 -27.35
C TYR A 565 -12.34 10.84 -27.27
N ASN A 566 -12.78 10.11 -28.33
CA ASN A 566 -13.95 9.27 -28.27
C ASN A 566 -13.52 7.81 -28.05
N ILE A 567 -13.51 7.34 -26.78
CA ILE A 567 -12.95 6.03 -26.44
C ILE A 567 -13.77 4.82 -26.91
N ARG A 568 -14.98 5.04 -27.43
CA ARG A 568 -15.75 4.00 -28.12
C ARG A 568 -15.18 3.68 -29.50
N GLU A 569 -14.53 4.66 -30.12
CA GLU A 569 -13.88 4.54 -31.43
C GLU A 569 -12.35 4.44 -31.31
N ASP A 570 -11.79 5.10 -30.33
CA ASP A 570 -10.36 5.17 -30.04
C ASP A 570 -10.06 4.66 -28.61
N PHE A 571 -10.00 3.33 -28.45
CA PHE A 571 -9.83 2.65 -27.18
C PHE A 571 -8.54 3.06 -26.44
N THR A 572 -7.53 3.51 -27.15
CA THR A 572 -6.14 3.74 -26.65
C THR A 572 -5.74 5.21 -26.59
N GLU A 573 -6.69 6.14 -26.76
CA GLU A 573 -6.38 7.59 -26.78
C GLU A 573 -5.30 7.96 -27.81
N ASN A 574 -5.34 7.36 -28.99
CA ASN A 574 -4.30 7.56 -30.03
C ASN A 574 -4.49 8.83 -30.84
N ASN A 575 -5.74 9.21 -31.12
CA ASN A 575 -6.10 10.31 -32.03
C ASN A 575 -6.74 11.45 -31.26
N ASP A 576 -6.01 12.54 -31.03
CA ASP A 576 -6.57 13.77 -30.48
C ASP A 576 -7.42 14.48 -31.54
N ILE A 577 -8.73 14.63 -31.25
CA ILE A 577 -9.73 15.28 -32.09
C ILE A 577 -10.20 16.62 -31.50
N ALA A 578 -9.49 17.23 -30.58
CA ALA A 578 -9.86 18.47 -29.92
C ALA A 578 -10.05 19.63 -30.91
N ALA A 579 -9.18 19.72 -31.95
CA ALA A 579 -9.29 20.74 -32.99
C ALA A 579 -10.56 20.61 -33.86
N GLU A 580 -11.12 19.39 -33.96
CA GLU A 580 -12.33 19.09 -34.75
C GLU A 580 -13.62 19.37 -33.95
N HIS A 581 -13.53 19.30 -32.60
CA HIS A 581 -14.68 19.43 -31.70
C HIS A 581 -14.42 20.39 -30.52
N PRO A 582 -14.05 21.66 -30.79
CA PRO A 582 -13.69 22.62 -29.73
C PRO A 582 -14.85 22.91 -28.75
N GLU A 583 -16.09 22.84 -29.18
CA GLU A 583 -17.26 23.00 -28.30
C GLU A 583 -17.40 21.84 -27.31
N LYS A 584 -17.02 20.61 -27.72
CA LYS A 584 -17.06 19.44 -26.82
C LYS A 584 -15.93 19.52 -25.79
N VAL A 585 -14.77 20.04 -26.16
CA VAL A 585 -13.67 20.34 -25.22
C VAL A 585 -14.15 21.30 -24.14
N GLU A 586 -14.77 22.43 -24.51
CA GLU A 586 -15.25 23.42 -23.52
C GLU A 586 -16.41 22.87 -22.66
N GLU A 587 -17.30 22.06 -23.22
CA GLU A 587 -18.33 21.35 -22.45
C GLU A 587 -17.71 20.46 -21.36
N LEU A 588 -16.72 19.63 -21.72
CA LEU A 588 -16.08 18.69 -20.80
C LEU A 588 -15.19 19.41 -19.79
N LYS A 589 -14.48 20.48 -20.16
CA LYS A 589 -13.75 21.34 -19.21
C LYS A 589 -14.69 21.95 -18.16
N ALA A 590 -15.87 22.42 -18.59
CA ALA A 590 -16.87 22.94 -17.66
C ALA A 590 -17.42 21.82 -16.74
N LEU A 591 -17.60 20.61 -17.27
CA LEU A 591 -17.99 19.44 -16.48
C LEU A 591 -16.90 19.09 -15.46
N PHE A 592 -15.61 19.03 -15.86
CA PHE A 592 -14.51 18.80 -14.93
C PHE A 592 -14.56 19.79 -13.76
N MET A 593 -14.69 21.08 -14.04
CA MET A 593 -14.76 22.12 -13.00
C MET A 593 -15.99 22.01 -12.10
N LYS A 594 -17.10 21.47 -12.62
CA LYS A 594 -18.30 21.17 -11.83
C LYS A 594 -18.05 20.03 -10.87
N GLU A 595 -17.47 18.92 -11.36
CA GLU A 595 -17.11 17.75 -10.55
C GLU A 595 -16.02 18.12 -9.52
N ALA A 596 -15.01 18.88 -9.93
CA ALA A 596 -13.95 19.34 -9.04
C ALA A 596 -14.44 20.15 -7.83
N LYS A 597 -15.46 20.98 -8.05
CA LYS A 597 -16.11 21.75 -6.97
C LYS A 597 -17.01 20.90 -6.08
N ALA A 598 -17.60 19.85 -6.63
CA ALA A 598 -18.51 18.98 -5.90
C ALA A 598 -17.80 17.95 -5.00
N HIS A 599 -16.55 17.61 -5.35
CA HIS A 599 -15.82 16.47 -4.79
C HIS A 599 -14.47 16.84 -4.15
N ASP A 600 -14.32 18.05 -3.63
CA ASP A 600 -13.15 18.53 -2.87
C ASP A 600 -11.80 18.48 -3.64
N VAL A 601 -11.84 18.55 -4.98
CA VAL A 601 -10.62 18.56 -5.83
C VAL A 601 -9.88 19.88 -5.74
N LEU A 602 -10.59 20.96 -5.45
CA LEU A 602 -9.99 22.30 -5.39
C LEU A 602 -9.40 22.60 -4.00
N PRO A 603 -8.27 23.35 -3.92
CA PRO A 603 -7.53 23.93 -5.04
C PRO A 603 -6.69 22.89 -5.79
N LEU A 604 -6.55 23.05 -7.11
CA LEU A 604 -5.54 22.31 -7.86
C LEU A 604 -4.15 22.66 -7.32
N ASP A 605 -3.30 21.68 -7.12
CA ASP A 605 -1.99 21.84 -6.49
C ASP A 605 -0.91 21.08 -7.28
N ASP A 606 -0.07 21.81 -8.01
CA ASP A 606 1.02 21.30 -8.84
C ASP A 606 2.39 21.34 -8.15
N ARG A 607 2.43 21.68 -6.86
CA ARG A 607 3.68 21.65 -6.10
C ARG A 607 4.26 20.23 -6.08
N GLY A 608 5.57 20.14 -6.25
CA GLY A 608 6.31 18.88 -6.24
C GLY A 608 7.04 18.67 -4.89
N ALA A 609 8.36 18.85 -4.90
CA ALA A 609 9.23 18.59 -3.75
C ALA A 609 8.88 19.40 -2.48
N GLU A 610 8.23 20.55 -2.61
CA GLU A 610 7.78 21.37 -1.48
C GLU A 610 6.79 20.63 -0.59
N ARG A 611 6.02 19.68 -1.14
CA ARG A 611 5.06 18.89 -0.38
C ARG A 611 5.70 17.94 0.64
N PHE A 612 6.97 17.57 0.46
CA PHE A 612 7.70 16.78 1.46
C PHE A 612 7.98 17.60 2.74
N SER A 613 7.99 18.92 2.66
CA SER A 613 8.17 19.78 3.82
C SER A 613 6.86 19.98 4.57
N ALA A 614 6.73 19.38 5.76
CA ALA A 614 5.58 19.60 6.65
C ALA A 614 5.38 21.09 6.98
N GLN A 615 6.45 21.87 7.12
CA GLN A 615 6.38 23.29 7.39
C GLN A 615 5.74 24.09 6.24
N LEU A 616 6.02 23.73 4.99
CA LEU A 616 5.47 24.42 3.82
C LEU A 616 4.01 24.03 3.53
N THR A 617 3.64 22.81 3.84
CA THR A 617 2.30 22.28 3.61
C THR A 617 1.34 22.51 4.78
N GLY A 618 1.84 22.85 5.96
CA GLY A 618 1.06 22.93 7.19
C GLY A 618 0.65 21.56 7.75
N ARG A 619 1.31 20.47 7.29
CA ARG A 619 1.06 19.13 7.80
C ARG A 619 1.66 19.01 9.21
N PRO A 620 0.98 18.32 10.15
CA PRO A 620 1.56 17.99 11.45
C PRO A 620 2.90 17.24 11.31
N SER A 621 3.84 17.53 12.17
CA SER A 621 5.14 16.86 12.22
C SER A 621 5.13 15.64 13.17
N GLY A 622 3.96 15.09 13.45
CA GLY A 622 3.76 13.96 14.32
C GLY A 622 3.71 14.31 15.81
N PRO A 623 3.71 13.29 16.69
CA PRO A 623 3.60 13.48 18.13
C PRO A 623 4.80 14.22 18.73
N SER A 624 5.87 14.43 17.96
CA SER A 624 7.08 15.13 18.37
C SER A 624 7.10 16.63 18.04
N GLU A 625 5.99 17.18 17.51
CA GLU A 625 5.94 18.60 17.12
C GLU A 625 6.17 19.55 18.31
N GLY A 626 7.13 20.47 18.16
CA GLY A 626 7.47 21.45 19.19
C GLY A 626 8.26 20.89 20.38
N VAL A 627 8.75 19.66 20.29
CA VAL A 627 9.59 19.02 21.30
C VAL A 627 11.03 18.99 20.84
N ASP A 628 11.96 19.50 21.66
CA ASP A 628 13.39 19.51 21.35
C ASP A 628 14.20 18.59 22.27
N HIS A 629 13.57 17.96 23.26
CA HIS A 629 14.20 17.00 24.16
C HIS A 629 13.39 15.72 24.24
N PHE A 630 14.05 14.58 23.99
CA PHE A 630 13.45 13.25 24.05
C PHE A 630 14.25 12.32 24.93
N VAL A 631 13.59 11.40 25.61
CA VAL A 631 14.24 10.31 26.34
C VAL A 631 13.65 9.00 25.88
N TYR A 632 14.49 8.16 25.32
CA TYR A 632 14.14 6.83 24.84
C TYR A 632 14.68 5.74 25.74
N TYR A 633 13.96 4.62 25.77
CA TYR A 633 14.30 3.46 26.57
C TYR A 633 14.52 2.23 25.70
N PRO A 634 15.33 1.25 26.13
CA PRO A 634 15.57 0.04 25.37
C PRO A 634 14.29 -0.74 25.09
N GLY A 635 14.17 -1.29 23.88
CA GLY A 635 12.98 -1.99 23.42
C GLY A 635 11.93 -1.09 22.74
N MET A 636 12.17 0.23 22.67
CA MET A 636 11.44 1.07 21.72
C MET A 636 12.04 0.82 20.34
N ILE A 637 11.30 0.07 19.52
CA ILE A 637 11.70 -0.32 18.18
C ILE A 637 10.59 0.02 17.20
N ARG A 638 10.96 0.12 15.93
CA ARG A 638 10.05 0.32 14.81
C ARG A 638 9.22 1.59 14.89
N LEU A 639 9.87 2.71 15.29
CA LEU A 639 9.26 4.03 15.17
C LEU A 639 9.51 4.56 13.75
N PRO A 640 8.46 4.69 12.90
CA PRO A 640 8.61 5.15 11.52
C PRO A 640 9.13 6.58 11.44
N GLU A 641 9.84 6.92 10.37
CA GLU A 641 10.46 8.25 10.21
C GLU A 641 9.42 9.38 10.24
N GLY A 642 8.22 9.19 9.66
CA GLY A 642 7.14 10.18 9.68
C GLY A 642 6.61 10.53 11.07
N SER A 643 6.79 9.63 12.05
CA SER A 643 6.40 9.83 13.46
C SER A 643 7.59 10.07 14.40
N ALA A 644 8.82 9.93 13.91
CA ALA A 644 10.04 10.19 14.67
C ALA A 644 10.43 11.67 14.62
N PRO A 645 11.25 12.16 15.59
CA PRO A 645 11.83 13.49 15.45
C PRO A 645 12.69 13.62 14.20
N ASN A 646 12.66 14.79 13.58
CA ASN A 646 13.48 15.03 12.40
C ASN A 646 14.94 15.27 12.76
N PHE A 647 15.81 14.32 12.40
CA PHE A 647 17.28 14.41 12.58
C PHE A 647 18.02 15.05 11.39
N LYS A 648 17.31 15.34 10.30
CA LYS A 648 17.92 15.90 9.08
C LYS A 648 18.05 17.40 9.15
N ASN A 649 19.16 17.91 8.59
CA ASN A 649 19.43 19.34 8.40
C ASN A 649 19.43 20.17 9.70
N ARG A 650 19.75 19.57 10.84
CA ARG A 650 19.81 20.23 12.15
C ARG A 650 20.91 19.66 13.06
N THR A 651 21.30 20.45 14.03
CA THR A 651 22.26 20.07 15.07
C THR A 651 21.54 19.32 16.19
N PHE A 652 22.14 18.23 16.70
CA PHE A 652 21.62 17.48 17.84
C PHE A 652 22.72 16.84 18.66
N THR A 653 22.38 16.45 19.89
CA THR A 653 23.23 15.69 20.79
C THR A 653 22.50 14.42 21.23
N LEU A 654 23.16 13.26 21.11
CA LEU A 654 22.67 12.00 21.68
C LEU A 654 23.48 11.73 22.94
N THR A 655 22.83 11.37 24.04
CA THR A 655 23.50 10.98 25.31
C THR A 655 22.90 9.66 25.77
N ALA A 656 23.68 8.60 25.74
CA ALA A 656 23.31 7.26 26.15
C ALA A 656 23.97 6.86 27.45
N ASP A 657 23.21 6.51 28.48
CA ASP A 657 23.66 5.92 29.72
C ASP A 657 23.61 4.39 29.57
N VAL A 658 24.80 3.77 29.55
CA VAL A 658 24.94 2.34 29.25
C VAL A 658 25.78 1.63 30.33
N GLU A 659 25.59 0.32 30.49
CA GLU A 659 26.45 -0.53 31.30
C GLU A 659 27.12 -1.58 30.42
N ILE A 660 28.44 -1.51 30.31
CA ILE A 660 29.28 -2.38 29.50
C ILE A 660 29.62 -3.61 30.30
N GLY A 661 29.34 -4.81 29.80
CA GLY A 661 29.60 -6.07 30.48
C GLY A 661 31.09 -6.46 30.41
N ASP A 662 31.66 -6.41 29.22
CA ASP A 662 33.05 -6.75 28.94
C ASP A 662 33.52 -6.13 27.60
N ALA A 663 34.73 -6.47 27.20
CA ALA A 663 35.36 -6.01 25.96
C ALA A 663 34.70 -6.58 24.68
N ASN A 664 33.73 -7.49 24.78
CA ASN A 664 32.98 -8.05 23.63
C ASN A 664 31.57 -7.44 23.53
N THR A 665 31.25 -6.45 24.40
CA THR A 665 29.92 -5.80 24.33
C THR A 665 29.73 -5.18 22.95
N GLU A 666 28.64 -5.54 22.27
CA GLU A 666 28.31 -5.12 20.92
C GLU A 666 26.81 -4.83 20.78
N GLY A 667 26.42 -4.23 19.67
CA GLY A 667 25.03 -3.98 19.29
C GLY A 667 24.67 -2.51 19.23
N ILE A 668 23.49 -2.24 18.66
CA ILE A 668 22.96 -0.88 18.50
C ILE A 668 22.51 -0.31 19.83
N ILE A 669 22.93 0.93 20.10
CA ILE A 669 22.40 1.77 21.17
C ILE A 669 21.17 2.51 20.68
N ILE A 670 21.30 3.23 19.55
CA ILE A 670 20.20 3.90 18.83
C ILE A 670 20.56 4.02 17.36
N THR A 671 19.58 3.80 16.48
CA THR A 671 19.75 3.92 15.03
C THR A 671 18.50 4.54 14.39
N GLN A 672 18.66 5.13 13.21
CA GLN A 672 17.58 5.50 12.33
C GLN A 672 17.96 5.26 10.87
N GLY A 673 17.04 4.65 10.11
CA GLY A 673 17.31 4.23 8.73
C GLY A 673 18.08 2.92 8.68
N GLY A 674 18.64 2.59 7.53
CA GLY A 674 19.30 1.32 7.28
C GLY A 674 20.30 1.37 6.13
N LEU A 675 20.34 0.29 5.33
CA LEU A 675 21.33 0.07 4.28
C LEU A 675 21.32 1.15 3.19
N TYR A 676 20.16 1.77 2.92
CA TYR A 676 19.99 2.72 1.83
C TYR A 676 20.26 4.17 2.22
N ALA A 677 20.01 4.52 3.46
CA ALA A 677 20.41 5.75 4.13
C ALA A 677 20.10 5.66 5.63
N GLY A 678 20.95 6.25 6.47
CA GLY A 678 20.70 6.24 7.90
C GLY A 678 21.92 6.58 8.73
N TRP A 679 21.79 6.40 10.05
CA TRP A 679 22.88 6.56 11.02
C TRP A 679 22.66 5.64 12.20
N GLY A 680 23.75 5.25 12.88
CA GLY A 680 23.67 4.43 14.08
C GLY A 680 24.78 4.75 15.05
N LEU A 681 24.43 4.84 16.34
CA LEU A 681 25.35 4.81 17.47
C LEU A 681 25.33 3.40 18.07
N MET A 682 26.48 2.76 18.14
CA MET A 682 26.58 1.34 18.49
C MET A 682 27.84 1.06 19.32
N MET A 683 27.88 -0.14 19.87
CA MET A 683 29.15 -0.76 20.33
C MET A 683 29.58 -1.81 19.30
N ASP A 684 30.83 -1.79 18.92
CA ASP A 684 31.49 -2.75 18.05
C ASP A 684 32.69 -3.36 18.73
N ALA A 685 32.61 -4.63 19.12
CA ALA A 685 33.65 -5.34 19.86
C ALA A 685 34.22 -4.50 21.05
N GLY A 686 33.32 -3.98 21.89
CA GLY A 686 33.64 -3.19 23.07
C GLY A 686 34.02 -1.73 22.80
N LYS A 687 33.96 -1.25 21.58
CA LYS A 687 34.28 0.12 21.20
C LYS A 687 33.01 0.90 20.84
N PRO A 688 32.84 2.13 21.36
CA PRO A 688 31.75 3.00 20.90
C PRO A 688 32.04 3.48 19.48
N LYS A 689 31.06 3.32 18.57
CA LYS A 689 31.18 3.65 17.17
C LYS A 689 29.95 4.43 16.73
N PHE A 690 30.13 5.46 15.92
CA PHE A 690 29.06 6.12 15.19
C PHE A 690 29.27 5.99 13.71
N THR A 691 28.23 5.60 12.97
CA THR A 691 28.25 5.46 11.51
C THR A 691 27.14 6.29 10.90
N TYR A 692 27.44 7.02 9.83
CA TYR A 692 26.49 7.74 9.00
C TYR A 692 26.58 7.23 7.58
N ASN A 693 25.45 6.78 7.03
CA ASN A 693 25.31 6.28 5.68
C ASN A 693 24.60 7.34 4.82
N TRP A 694 25.31 7.94 3.90
CA TRP A 694 24.75 8.83 2.92
C TRP A 694 24.45 8.06 1.63
N LEU A 695 23.21 7.57 1.50
CA LEU A 695 22.62 6.99 0.29
C LEU A 695 23.39 5.80 -0.32
N GLN A 696 24.05 4.98 0.49
CA GLN A 696 24.99 3.90 0.11
C GLN A 696 26.31 4.37 -0.55
N GLU A 697 26.46 5.64 -0.87
CA GLU A 697 27.60 6.18 -1.60
C GLU A 697 28.76 6.54 -0.68
N ASP A 698 28.46 7.24 0.42
CA ASP A 698 29.45 7.69 1.39
C ASP A 698 29.12 7.19 2.78
N ILE A 699 29.94 6.30 3.33
CA ILE A 699 29.81 5.84 4.70
C ILE A 699 30.91 6.47 5.53
N THR A 700 30.53 7.30 6.52
CA THR A 700 31.45 7.94 7.44
C THR A 700 31.32 7.28 8.82
N SER A 701 32.39 6.78 9.39
CA SER A 701 32.45 6.23 10.74
C SER A 701 33.51 6.87 11.59
N ILE A 702 33.22 7.04 12.89
CA ILE A 702 34.19 7.37 13.93
C ILE A 702 34.08 6.34 15.06
N GLU A 703 35.21 5.97 15.65
CA GLU A 703 35.31 4.90 16.66
C GLU A 703 36.22 5.32 17.80
N GLY A 704 35.82 5.03 19.05
CA GLY A 704 36.67 5.21 20.22
C GLY A 704 37.51 3.97 20.56
N GLU A 705 38.16 4.01 21.70
CA GLU A 705 38.90 2.85 22.23
C GLU A 705 37.95 1.89 22.96
N THR A 706 38.40 0.64 23.16
CA THR A 706 37.64 -0.39 23.89
C THR A 706 37.37 0.07 25.32
N LEU A 707 36.10 0.06 25.73
CA LEU A 707 35.67 0.46 27.07
C LEU A 707 35.90 -0.67 28.08
N LYS A 708 36.15 -0.27 29.34
CA LYS A 708 36.17 -1.20 30.46
C LYS A 708 34.75 -1.56 30.88
N ALA A 709 34.58 -2.73 31.50
CA ALA A 709 33.33 -3.10 32.13
C ALA A 709 32.89 -2.04 33.17
N GLY A 710 31.63 -1.72 33.20
CA GLY A 710 31.03 -0.73 34.10
C GLY A 710 30.07 0.24 33.41
N LYS A 711 29.64 1.23 34.17
CA LYS A 711 28.73 2.28 33.69
C LYS A 711 29.50 3.36 32.93
N HIS A 712 28.96 3.75 31.80
CA HIS A 712 29.50 4.80 30.94
C HIS A 712 28.38 5.69 30.42
N THR A 713 28.73 6.95 30.19
CA THR A 713 27.88 7.87 29.41
C THR A 713 28.55 8.10 28.07
N ILE A 714 27.91 7.63 26.99
CA ILE A 714 28.38 7.83 25.62
C ILE A 714 27.58 8.99 25.00
N THR A 715 28.32 10.03 24.53
CA THR A 715 27.70 11.20 23.93
C THR A 715 28.15 11.38 22.48
N LEU A 716 27.23 11.54 21.55
CA LEU A 716 27.48 11.99 20.19
C LEU A 716 27.02 13.43 20.04
N LYS A 717 27.89 14.33 19.63
CA LYS A 717 27.57 15.68 19.17
C LYS A 717 27.57 15.70 17.64
N PHE A 718 26.45 16.04 17.06
CA PHE A 718 26.28 16.19 15.62
C PHE A 718 26.02 17.66 15.32
N ASN A 719 27.03 18.35 14.78
CA ASN A 719 27.00 19.78 14.54
C ASN A 719 26.80 20.02 13.02
N TYR A 720 25.56 20.24 12.64
CA TYR A 720 25.20 20.54 11.24
C TYR A 720 25.77 21.87 10.78
N SER A 721 26.34 21.90 9.58
CA SER A 721 27.06 23.09 9.07
C SER A 721 26.13 24.26 8.69
N GLY A 722 24.79 24.03 8.61
CA GLY A 722 23.83 25.05 8.20
C GLY A 722 23.90 25.42 6.69
N GLY A 723 23.19 26.46 6.30
CA GLY A 723 23.25 26.99 4.94
C GLY A 723 22.44 26.24 3.88
N GLY A 724 21.35 25.59 4.28
CA GLY A 724 20.44 24.83 3.41
C GLY A 724 20.41 23.35 3.71
N MET A 725 19.69 22.56 2.91
CA MET A 725 19.53 21.12 3.09
C MET A 725 20.75 20.34 2.59
N GLY A 726 21.01 19.15 3.17
CA GLY A 726 22.03 18.22 2.70
C GLY A 726 23.49 18.68 2.88
N LYS A 727 23.76 19.68 3.75
CA LYS A 727 25.12 20.16 4.00
C LYS A 727 25.88 19.20 4.92
N GLY A 728 27.17 19.41 5.08
CA GLY A 728 28.00 18.59 5.94
C GLY A 728 27.72 18.76 7.43
N ALA A 729 28.37 17.94 8.25
CA ALA A 729 28.34 18.06 9.70
C ALA A 729 29.69 17.69 10.31
N ALA A 730 30.07 18.38 11.42
CA ALA A 730 31.14 17.94 12.28
C ALA A 730 30.59 17.03 13.38
N ILE A 731 31.25 15.90 13.62
CA ILE A 731 30.81 14.91 14.60
C ILE A 731 31.90 14.69 15.64
N GLU A 732 31.47 14.55 16.91
CA GLU A 732 32.36 14.28 18.04
C GLU A 732 31.74 13.20 18.94
N LEU A 733 32.51 12.15 19.21
CA LEU A 733 32.15 11.08 20.15
C LEU A 733 32.87 11.28 21.46
N LEU A 734 32.12 11.29 22.57
CA LEU A 734 32.68 11.43 23.91
C LEU A 734 32.26 10.21 24.74
N VAL A 735 33.14 9.81 25.67
CA VAL A 735 32.89 8.83 26.72
C VAL A 735 33.21 9.45 28.05
N ASP A 736 32.25 9.42 28.97
CA ASP A 736 32.39 10.03 30.31
C ASP A 736 32.88 11.49 30.27
N GLY A 737 32.38 12.25 29.27
CA GLY A 737 32.74 13.65 29.05
C GLY A 737 34.07 13.90 28.31
N ASN A 738 34.86 12.85 28.02
CA ASN A 738 36.12 12.96 27.33
C ASN A 738 35.95 12.67 25.84
N SER A 739 36.44 13.54 24.97
CA SER A 739 36.44 13.35 23.51
C SER A 739 37.33 12.16 23.13
N VAL A 740 36.76 11.13 22.47
CA VAL A 740 37.47 9.90 22.10
C VAL A 740 37.64 9.77 20.59
N ALA A 741 36.76 10.40 19.78
CA ALA A 741 36.87 10.45 18.33
C ALA A 741 36.18 11.69 17.76
N GLN A 742 36.68 12.19 16.64
CA GLN A 742 36.11 13.30 15.90
C GLN A 742 36.14 13.00 14.39
N GLY A 743 35.17 13.55 13.63
CA GLY A 743 35.11 13.39 12.21
C GLY A 743 34.29 14.46 11.52
N ASN A 744 34.26 14.40 10.20
CA ASN A 744 33.42 15.27 9.38
C ASN A 744 32.63 14.43 8.38
N ILE A 745 31.35 14.70 8.27
CA ILE A 745 30.46 14.16 7.27
C ILE A 745 30.40 15.20 6.13
N PRO A 746 30.83 14.87 4.90
CA PRO A 746 30.88 15.82 3.81
C PRO A 746 29.52 16.38 3.40
N ARG A 747 28.51 15.51 3.45
CA ARG A 747 27.11 15.79 3.06
C ARG A 747 26.16 14.90 3.84
N THR A 748 24.99 15.41 4.17
CA THR A 748 23.95 14.70 4.90
C THR A 748 22.75 14.39 4.02
N VAL A 749 21.92 13.45 4.42
CA VAL A 749 20.65 13.13 3.72
C VAL A 749 19.71 14.33 3.82
N PRO A 750 19.25 14.89 2.68
CA PRO A 750 18.48 16.15 2.71
C PRO A 750 17.02 15.96 3.12
N ASN A 751 16.34 14.92 2.61
CA ASN A 751 14.88 14.81 2.73
C ASN A 751 14.40 13.60 3.50
N ARG A 752 14.84 12.37 3.15
CA ARG A 752 14.34 11.16 3.79
C ARG A 752 15.40 10.08 3.89
N PHE A 753 15.49 9.44 5.05
CA PHE A 753 16.35 8.26 5.24
C PHE A 753 15.71 7.00 4.65
N SER A 754 14.41 6.79 4.90
CA SER A 754 13.70 5.62 4.41
C SER A 754 12.17 5.81 4.49
N LEU A 755 11.44 4.95 3.77
CA LEU A 755 9.99 4.78 3.91
C LEU A 755 9.64 3.64 4.86
N ASP A 756 10.53 2.67 5.01
CA ASP A 756 10.29 1.40 5.71
C ASP A 756 11.25 1.13 6.86
N GLU A 757 12.44 1.74 6.85
CA GLU A 757 13.37 1.67 7.98
C GLU A 757 12.96 2.63 9.11
N THR A 758 13.33 2.30 10.33
CA THR A 758 12.78 2.93 11.54
C THR A 758 13.83 3.53 12.45
N LEU A 759 13.39 4.22 13.49
CA LEU A 759 14.23 4.58 14.63
C LEU A 759 14.07 3.49 15.70
N ASP A 760 15.19 2.91 16.09
CA ASP A 760 15.26 1.77 17.00
C ASP A 760 16.23 2.02 18.16
N VAL A 761 15.91 1.55 19.37
CA VAL A 761 16.73 1.68 20.57
C VAL A 761 17.03 0.32 21.21
N GLY A 762 18.30 -0.01 21.31
CA GLY A 762 18.81 -1.25 21.90
C GLY A 762 18.81 -2.45 20.95
N MET A 763 18.34 -2.28 19.72
CA MET A 763 18.42 -3.31 18.69
C MET A 763 18.13 -2.67 17.33
N ASP A 764 18.90 -2.99 16.29
CA ASP A 764 18.55 -2.69 14.90
C ASP A 764 17.67 -3.82 14.36
N THR A 765 16.52 -3.46 13.77
CA THR A 765 15.46 -4.44 13.40
C THR A 765 15.18 -4.53 11.90
N GLY A 766 15.70 -3.61 11.11
CA GLY A 766 15.54 -3.55 9.65
C GLY A 766 16.77 -4.09 8.90
N THR A 767 17.30 -3.28 7.98
CA THR A 767 18.60 -3.53 7.35
C THR A 767 19.72 -2.78 8.08
N PRO A 768 20.97 -3.26 8.08
CA PRO A 768 22.04 -2.60 8.81
C PRO A 768 22.44 -1.26 8.18
N VAL A 769 22.76 -0.27 8.98
CA VAL A 769 23.26 1.05 8.48
C VAL A 769 24.57 0.92 7.70
N SER A 770 25.36 -0.11 8.01
CA SER A 770 26.57 -0.48 7.27
C SER A 770 26.74 -2.00 7.21
N LYS A 771 27.46 -2.49 6.20
CA LYS A 771 27.73 -3.93 6.03
C LYS A 771 28.67 -4.53 7.08
N ASP A 772 29.04 -3.77 8.14
CA ASP A 772 29.93 -4.23 9.21
C ASP A 772 29.23 -5.18 10.20
N TYR A 773 27.89 -5.18 10.23
CA TYR A 773 27.09 -6.05 11.11
C TYR A 773 25.88 -6.61 10.36
N GLN A 774 25.17 -7.52 11.01
CA GLN A 774 23.91 -8.11 10.50
C GLN A 774 22.77 -7.84 11.48
N THR A 775 21.56 -7.69 10.96
CA THR A 775 20.35 -7.52 11.76
C THR A 775 19.64 -8.87 12.00
N PRO A 776 18.93 -9.00 13.13
CA PRO A 776 18.81 -8.03 14.22
C PRO A 776 20.11 -7.90 15.05
N PHE A 777 20.57 -6.66 15.24
CA PHE A 777 21.82 -6.37 15.98
C PHE A 777 21.49 -5.81 17.36
N LYS A 778 21.27 -6.70 18.30
CA LYS A 778 20.86 -6.38 19.66
C LYS A 778 22.05 -5.97 20.52
N PHE A 779 21.89 -4.92 21.32
CA PHE A 779 22.86 -4.50 22.32
C PHE A 779 23.01 -5.58 23.42
N THR A 780 24.24 -6.00 23.68
CA THR A 780 24.56 -7.08 24.63
C THR A 780 24.87 -6.58 26.02
N GLY A 781 25.02 -5.27 26.23
CA GLY A 781 25.09 -4.61 27.55
C GLY A 781 23.71 -4.21 28.06
N GLU A 782 23.64 -3.26 29.00
CA GLU A 782 22.39 -2.64 29.47
C GLU A 782 22.35 -1.16 29.04
N ILE A 783 21.22 -0.72 28.51
CA ILE A 783 20.92 0.69 28.24
C ILE A 783 19.94 1.16 29.32
N GLN A 784 20.28 2.21 30.06
CA GLN A 784 19.34 2.81 31.00
C GLN A 784 18.40 3.77 30.29
N GLN A 785 18.94 4.64 29.45
CA GLN A 785 18.19 5.59 28.62
C GLN A 785 19.09 6.15 27.51
N VAL A 786 18.45 6.72 26.50
CA VAL A 786 19.10 7.53 25.46
C VAL A 786 18.36 8.87 25.38
N ALA A 787 19.03 9.95 25.76
CA ALA A 787 18.50 11.30 25.60
C ALA A 787 18.92 11.89 24.24
N VAL A 788 18.00 12.65 23.64
CA VAL A 788 18.22 13.38 22.38
C VAL A 788 17.86 14.84 22.62
N ASP A 789 18.83 15.73 22.39
CA ASP A 789 18.65 17.17 22.49
C ASP A 789 18.86 17.81 21.12
N PHE A 790 17.87 18.52 20.61
CA PHE A 790 17.96 19.30 19.39
C PHE A 790 18.24 20.77 19.72
N ASN A 791 19.15 21.39 18.93
CA ASN A 791 19.59 22.77 19.11
C ASN A 791 19.17 23.67 17.95
#